data_8f1fe99293b986a3a2b38b917a52983c
#
_entry.id   8f1fe99293b986a3a2b38b917a52983c
#
_cell.length_a   1.000
_cell.length_b   1.000
_cell.length_c   1.000
_cell.angle_alpha   90.00
_cell.angle_beta   90.00
_cell.angle_gamma   90.00
#
_symmetry.space_group_name_H-M   'P 1'
#
loop_
_entity.id
_entity.type
_entity.pdbx_description
1 polymer ?
#
loop_
_entity_poly.entity_id
_entity_poly.type
_entity_poly.pdbx_seq_one_letter_code
_entity_poly.pdbx_strand_id
1 'polypeptide(L)'
;MQTNDEILGIKIQKYGLDKEAKPNEKGFYDYKDEAEFTDYSNAISLYKKTFPNKQKVIEETPDPAVSEMLLKMQDMGIETVFDRFDKQKPQCTFGMAGICCKICFMGPCKITSKATRGVCGADADVIVARNLLRHVAGGAAAHGARGRENMLALKNAATGKLNIPIEGEEKVRAVAKAFGLDESKSINELASQIADILLEDLSRTLPQEHKAIKTFAPKERQEVWKKLDILPIGIYHEVTESLHRTSTGTDGDWRNVMKQFFRTGLAYAWSSTLGTSIAMDCLFGLPKLNDSKINLGAIKKGYVNIALHGHSPLLVSVVVKLGKSEKFQNLAKEKGALGIQFYGVCCNGLSAMYRYDGVIPLSNAVGAELVVGTGALDLWLADVQDVYPTVMEVARCFKTTVITTSDSARLPGAEHIGFDHHHSNMSEIHEIAEKILYRALESHEARKGIPVHIPQYEVEAKMGFSLENVNKIFGSTQVIADAIKEGKILGLVNLVGCSNPRVVYEKAVVNVARTLLKNNVLIMTNGCASFPLLKTGLCNANALEYCGDSLREFLAPYKIPPIWHMGECLDNARASAMFNALSQNLSTDIKDLPYAFSSPEWSNEKGIDAALGFRLLGISSYHCVFAPVQGSKNVEEFMANGTLPILGSKMVVNLDPVALAKNIVADMKAKREKLGWRA
;
A
#
# COMPACT_ATOMS: atom_id res chain seq x y z
N MET A 1 11.99 -31.62 0.27
CA MET A 1 11.60 -31.66 -1.15
C MET A 1 10.11 -31.90 -1.22
N GLN A 2 9.35 -31.03 -1.89
CA GLN A 2 7.97 -31.38 -2.25
C GLN A 2 8.03 -32.58 -3.18
N THR A 3 7.20 -33.59 -2.91
CA THR A 3 7.03 -34.69 -3.87
C THR A 3 6.36 -34.12 -5.13
N ASN A 4 6.62 -34.69 -6.31
CA ASN A 4 5.94 -34.28 -7.56
C ASN A 4 4.41 -34.43 -7.51
N ASP A 5 3.87 -34.84 -6.37
CA ASP A 5 2.47 -35.14 -6.13
C ASP A 5 1.77 -34.06 -5.31
N GLU A 6 2.49 -32.97 -4.92
CA GLU A 6 1.98 -31.95 -4.02
C GLU A 6 2.56 -30.56 -4.38
N ILE A 7 1.68 -29.55 -4.46
CA ILE A 7 2.03 -28.15 -4.62
C ILE A 7 1.36 -27.35 -3.50
N LEU A 8 2.13 -26.54 -2.76
CA LEU A 8 1.65 -25.76 -1.62
C LEU A 8 0.88 -26.57 -0.57
N GLY A 9 1.29 -27.81 -0.30
CA GLY A 9 0.60 -28.68 0.63
C GLY A 9 -0.70 -29.30 0.08
N ILE A 10 -1.04 -29.05 -1.17
CA ILE A 10 -2.24 -29.59 -1.82
C ILE A 10 -1.82 -30.73 -2.73
N LYS A 11 -2.40 -31.92 -2.50
CA LYS A 11 -2.16 -33.08 -3.37
C LYS A 11 -2.65 -32.80 -4.79
N ILE A 12 -1.79 -33.09 -5.77
CA ILE A 12 -2.15 -33.07 -7.18
C ILE A 12 -2.88 -34.37 -7.49
N GLN A 13 -4.08 -34.26 -8.03
CA GLN A 13 -4.81 -35.42 -8.49
C GLN A 13 -4.09 -35.97 -9.73
N LYS A 14 -3.48 -37.17 -9.60
CA LYS A 14 -2.87 -37.83 -10.76
C LYS A 14 -3.96 -38.35 -11.66
N TYR A 15 -3.79 -38.07 -12.94
CA TYR A 15 -4.62 -38.70 -13.96
C TYR A 15 -4.35 -40.21 -13.93
N GLY A 16 -5.26 -40.95 -13.37
CA GLY A 16 -5.25 -42.42 -13.38
C GLY A 16 -6.45 -42.90 -14.18
N LEU A 17 -6.22 -43.62 -15.26
CA LEU A 17 -7.28 -44.42 -15.88
C LEU A 17 -7.85 -45.27 -14.76
N ASP A 18 -9.17 -45.19 -14.54
CA ASP A 18 -9.87 -46.14 -13.72
C ASP A 18 -9.55 -47.56 -14.25
N LYS A 19 -8.94 -48.38 -13.41
CA LYS A 19 -8.52 -49.76 -13.81
C LYS A 19 -9.68 -50.64 -14.29
N GLU A 20 -10.92 -50.24 -13.95
CA GLU A 20 -12.15 -50.92 -14.33
C GLU A 20 -12.82 -50.27 -15.57
N ALA A 21 -12.38 -49.11 -15.99
CA ALA A 21 -12.94 -48.42 -17.15
C ALA A 21 -12.74 -49.25 -18.42
N LYS A 22 -13.81 -49.42 -19.20
CA LYS A 22 -13.76 -50.10 -20.50
C LYS A 22 -13.88 -49.07 -21.61
N PRO A 23 -13.17 -49.25 -22.74
CA PRO A 23 -13.35 -48.39 -23.90
C PRO A 23 -14.78 -48.50 -24.45
N ASN A 24 -15.31 -47.44 -25.01
CA ASN A 24 -16.59 -47.42 -25.67
C ASN A 24 -16.55 -48.19 -27.03
N GLU A 25 -17.66 -48.25 -27.74
CA GLU A 25 -17.78 -48.98 -29.00
C GLU A 25 -16.80 -48.54 -30.09
N LYS A 26 -16.24 -47.31 -29.97
CA LYS A 26 -15.24 -46.74 -30.88
C LYS A 26 -13.80 -47.01 -30.45
N GLY A 27 -13.60 -47.72 -29.34
CA GLY A 27 -12.28 -48.16 -28.87
C GLY A 27 -11.52 -47.15 -28.01
N PHE A 28 -12.14 -46.02 -27.59
CA PHE A 28 -11.54 -45.08 -26.68
C PHE A 28 -12.43 -44.83 -25.43
N TYR A 29 -11.83 -44.27 -24.37
CA TYR A 29 -12.54 -43.99 -23.12
C TYR A 29 -13.35 -42.72 -23.28
N ASP A 30 -14.54 -42.67 -22.65
CA ASP A 30 -15.41 -41.50 -22.73
C ASP A 30 -14.79 -40.28 -22.05
N TYR A 31 -14.93 -39.15 -22.69
CA TYR A 31 -14.54 -37.85 -22.15
C TYR A 31 -15.46 -37.48 -20.99
N LYS A 32 -14.89 -37.16 -19.83
CA LYS A 32 -15.59 -36.61 -18.69
C LYS A 32 -15.06 -35.22 -18.37
N ASP A 33 -15.90 -34.21 -18.47
CA ASP A 33 -15.54 -32.86 -18.01
C ASP A 33 -15.64 -32.81 -16.50
N GLU A 34 -14.51 -32.60 -15.83
CA GLU A 34 -14.40 -32.50 -14.37
C GLU A 34 -14.41 -31.03 -13.89
N ALA A 35 -14.57 -30.04 -14.79
CA ALA A 35 -14.62 -28.64 -14.42
C ALA A 35 -15.92 -28.32 -13.65
N GLU A 36 -15.77 -27.88 -12.41
CA GLU A 36 -16.88 -27.47 -11.57
C GLU A 36 -17.26 -26.02 -11.81
N PHE A 37 -18.56 -25.72 -11.77
CA PHE A 37 -19.10 -24.38 -11.77
C PHE A 37 -19.48 -23.96 -10.35
N THR A 38 -18.88 -22.86 -9.89
CA THR A 38 -19.27 -22.19 -8.63
C THR A 38 -20.34 -21.16 -8.90
N ASP A 39 -21.51 -21.26 -8.27
CA ASP A 39 -22.54 -20.23 -8.37
C ASP A 39 -22.19 -19.02 -7.49
N TYR A 40 -21.57 -18.03 -8.12
CA TYR A 40 -21.20 -16.76 -7.51
C TYR A 40 -22.31 -15.68 -7.55
N SER A 41 -23.41 -15.95 -8.23
CA SER A 41 -24.41 -14.93 -8.61
C SER A 41 -25.05 -14.28 -7.39
N ASN A 42 -25.43 -15.09 -6.39
CA ASN A 42 -26.06 -14.59 -5.18
C ASN A 42 -25.07 -13.77 -4.31
N ALA A 43 -23.86 -14.29 -4.09
CA ALA A 43 -22.84 -13.60 -3.30
C ALA A 43 -22.50 -12.22 -3.90
N ILE A 44 -22.26 -12.15 -5.21
CA ILE A 44 -21.98 -10.89 -5.91
C ILE A 44 -23.19 -9.95 -5.92
N SER A 45 -24.42 -10.48 -6.06
CA SER A 45 -25.63 -9.67 -6.02
C SER A 45 -25.83 -9.02 -4.64
N LEU A 46 -25.65 -9.78 -3.55
CA LEU A 46 -25.71 -9.25 -2.19
C LEU A 46 -24.61 -8.22 -1.93
N TYR A 47 -23.41 -8.49 -2.38
CA TYR A 47 -22.29 -7.54 -2.26
C TYR A 47 -22.57 -6.22 -2.97
N LYS A 48 -23.07 -6.24 -4.21
CA LYS A 48 -23.45 -5.01 -4.94
C LYS A 48 -24.48 -4.16 -4.22
N LYS A 49 -25.40 -4.77 -3.45
CA LYS A 49 -26.41 -4.05 -2.67
C LYS A 49 -25.81 -3.24 -1.51
N THR A 50 -24.59 -3.55 -1.08
CA THR A 50 -23.91 -2.79 -0.02
C THR A 50 -23.24 -1.50 -0.54
N PHE A 51 -23.11 -1.32 -1.85
CA PHE A 51 -22.40 -0.18 -2.43
C PHE A 51 -23.13 1.13 -2.18
N PRO A 52 -22.47 2.10 -1.52
CA PRO A 52 -23.08 3.40 -1.29
C PRO A 52 -23.22 4.16 -2.60
N ASN A 53 -24.22 5.03 -2.70
CA ASN A 53 -24.25 6.10 -3.68
C ASN A 53 -23.55 7.35 -3.11
N LYS A 54 -23.34 8.38 -3.95
CA LYS A 54 -22.72 9.65 -3.56
C LYS A 54 -23.44 10.30 -2.38
N GLN A 55 -24.78 10.30 -2.39
CA GLN A 55 -25.59 10.89 -1.31
C GLN A 55 -25.30 10.23 0.03
N LYS A 56 -25.21 8.89 0.07
CA LYS A 56 -24.85 8.16 1.28
C LYS A 56 -23.43 8.46 1.75
N VAL A 57 -22.48 8.71 0.82
CA VAL A 57 -21.14 9.15 1.19
C VAL A 57 -21.18 10.53 1.85
N ILE A 58 -21.94 11.49 1.31
CA ILE A 58 -22.12 12.83 1.89
C ILE A 58 -22.68 12.75 3.32
N GLU A 59 -23.65 11.87 3.54
CA GLU A 59 -24.35 11.75 4.84
C GLU A 59 -23.52 11.01 5.91
N GLU A 60 -22.71 10.04 5.51
CA GLU A 60 -22.14 9.07 6.45
C GLU A 60 -20.60 9.07 6.50
N THR A 61 -19.89 9.85 5.68
CA THR A 61 -18.42 9.97 5.79
C THR A 61 -18.03 10.51 7.17
N PRO A 62 -16.98 9.98 7.80
CA PRO A 62 -16.53 10.47 9.10
C PRO A 62 -15.84 11.84 9.04
N ASP A 63 -15.55 12.35 7.85
CA ASP A 63 -14.87 13.63 7.63
C ASP A 63 -15.85 14.72 7.14
N PRO A 64 -16.20 15.70 7.99
CA PRO A 64 -17.09 16.80 7.60
C PRO A 64 -16.59 17.62 6.40
N ALA A 65 -15.25 17.76 6.23
CA ALA A 65 -14.70 18.49 5.10
C ALA A 65 -14.98 17.78 3.76
N VAL A 66 -15.01 16.45 3.75
CA VAL A 66 -15.40 15.66 2.57
C VAL A 66 -16.86 15.88 2.22
N SER A 67 -17.75 15.82 3.22
CA SER A 67 -19.19 16.07 3.04
C SER A 67 -19.45 17.45 2.46
N GLU A 68 -18.85 18.49 3.06
CA GLU A 68 -18.97 19.89 2.61
C GLU A 68 -18.46 20.06 1.17
N MET A 69 -17.31 19.50 0.84
CA MET A 69 -16.73 19.63 -0.50
C MET A 69 -17.53 18.87 -1.56
N LEU A 70 -18.09 17.71 -1.25
CA LEU A 70 -18.95 16.97 -2.18
C LEU A 70 -20.22 17.77 -2.53
N LEU A 71 -20.84 18.41 -1.54
CA LEU A 71 -21.99 19.32 -1.76
C LEU A 71 -21.57 20.53 -2.60
N LYS A 72 -20.42 21.15 -2.27
CA LYS A 72 -19.91 22.30 -3.01
C LYS A 72 -19.61 21.97 -4.47
N MET A 73 -18.97 20.85 -4.75
CA MET A 73 -18.70 20.42 -6.13
C MET A 73 -19.98 20.09 -6.89
N GLN A 74 -20.97 19.54 -6.21
CA GLN A 74 -22.28 19.30 -6.80
C GLN A 74 -22.98 20.62 -7.20
N ASP A 75 -22.95 21.64 -6.34
CA ASP A 75 -23.50 22.96 -6.63
C ASP A 75 -22.80 23.64 -7.83
N MET A 76 -21.50 23.37 -7.99
CA MET A 76 -20.70 23.87 -9.12
C MET A 76 -20.87 23.02 -10.39
N GLY A 77 -21.61 21.92 -10.36
CA GLY A 77 -21.75 20.99 -11.49
C GLY A 77 -20.46 20.22 -11.83
N ILE A 78 -19.53 20.07 -10.89
CA ILE A 78 -18.27 19.37 -11.10
C ILE A 78 -18.42 17.91 -10.69
N GLU A 79 -18.15 17.01 -11.64
CA GLU A 79 -18.17 15.55 -11.43
C GLU A 79 -16.98 15.08 -10.59
N THR A 80 -17.25 14.15 -9.67
CA THR A 80 -16.25 13.52 -8.80
C THR A 80 -16.16 12.01 -9.05
N VAL A 81 -15.17 11.36 -8.43
CA VAL A 81 -15.05 9.89 -8.43
C VAL A 81 -16.32 9.19 -7.97
N PHE A 82 -17.08 9.79 -7.05
CA PHE A 82 -18.34 9.21 -6.54
C PHE A 82 -19.46 9.27 -7.56
N ASP A 83 -19.55 10.34 -8.35
CA ASP A 83 -20.48 10.44 -9.47
C ASP A 83 -20.17 9.39 -10.55
N ARG A 84 -18.90 9.22 -10.88
CA ARG A 84 -18.46 8.21 -11.86
C ARG A 84 -18.69 6.78 -11.33
N PHE A 85 -18.49 6.55 -10.03
CA PHE A 85 -18.80 5.26 -9.43
C PHE A 85 -20.30 4.95 -9.53
N ASP A 86 -21.18 5.92 -9.31
CA ASP A 86 -22.64 5.76 -9.47
C ASP A 86 -23.01 5.44 -10.92
N LYS A 87 -22.40 6.12 -11.90
CA LYS A 87 -22.60 5.85 -13.33
C LYS A 87 -22.10 4.46 -13.77
N GLN A 88 -21.14 3.86 -13.08
CA GLN A 88 -20.62 2.51 -13.36
C GLN A 88 -21.51 1.38 -12.78
N LYS A 89 -22.59 1.71 -12.06
CA LYS A 89 -23.53 0.70 -11.53
C LYS A 89 -24.53 0.26 -12.60
N PRO A 90 -24.89 -1.04 -12.62
CA PRO A 90 -24.31 -2.13 -11.85
C PRO A 90 -22.97 -2.58 -12.44
N GLN A 91 -21.94 -2.71 -11.59
CA GLN A 91 -20.63 -3.21 -12.05
C GLN A 91 -20.71 -4.65 -12.56
N CYS A 92 -19.80 -5.03 -13.47
CA CYS A 92 -19.77 -6.33 -14.12
C CYS A 92 -19.62 -7.49 -13.12
N THR A 93 -20.60 -8.39 -13.08
CA THR A 93 -20.61 -9.56 -12.18
C THR A 93 -19.45 -10.50 -12.45
N PHE A 94 -19.13 -10.77 -13.72
CA PHE A 94 -18.03 -11.68 -14.11
C PHE A 94 -16.66 -11.16 -13.68
N GLY A 95 -16.42 -9.85 -13.88
CA GLY A 95 -15.18 -9.21 -13.44
C GLY A 95 -15.04 -9.23 -11.91
N MET A 96 -16.13 -8.97 -11.19
CA MET A 96 -16.13 -8.99 -9.73
C MET A 96 -15.89 -10.39 -9.16
N ALA A 97 -16.40 -11.42 -9.81
CA ALA A 97 -16.19 -12.82 -9.41
C ALA A 97 -14.82 -13.38 -9.84
N GLY A 98 -14.04 -12.63 -10.62
CA GLY A 98 -12.72 -13.03 -11.06
C GLY A 98 -12.68 -14.05 -12.22
N ILE A 99 -13.83 -14.38 -12.81
CA ILE A 99 -13.97 -15.47 -13.82
C ILE A 99 -14.02 -14.98 -15.27
N CYS A 100 -13.59 -13.75 -15.52
CA CYS A 100 -13.47 -13.19 -16.86
C CYS A 100 -12.02 -13.23 -17.32
N CYS A 101 -11.73 -13.88 -18.45
CA CYS A 101 -10.40 -13.96 -19.02
C CYS A 101 -10.30 -13.15 -20.34
N LYS A 102 -9.31 -12.26 -20.43
CA LYS A 102 -9.03 -11.39 -21.59
C LYS A 102 -7.58 -11.54 -22.09
N ILE A 103 -6.94 -12.68 -21.82
CA ILE A 103 -5.51 -12.86 -22.10
C ILE A 103 -5.24 -13.03 -23.61
N CYS A 104 -6.13 -13.69 -24.34
CA CYS A 104 -5.94 -13.94 -25.79
C CYS A 104 -7.12 -13.44 -26.62
N PHE A 105 -6.93 -13.38 -27.93
CA PHE A 105 -7.94 -12.90 -28.88
C PHE A 105 -9.01 -13.93 -29.23
N MET A 106 -8.94 -15.18 -28.74
CA MET A 106 -10.03 -16.13 -28.80
C MET A 106 -11.17 -15.80 -27.84
N GLY A 107 -10.86 -14.99 -26.80
CA GLY A 107 -11.82 -14.45 -25.84
C GLY A 107 -12.49 -13.15 -26.32
N PRO A 108 -13.07 -12.38 -25.36
CA PRO A 108 -13.07 -12.60 -23.93
C PRO A 108 -13.90 -13.84 -23.51
N CYS A 109 -13.33 -14.66 -22.61
CA CYS A 109 -14.04 -15.79 -22.02
C CYS A 109 -14.66 -15.40 -20.67
N LYS A 110 -15.81 -15.99 -20.36
CA LYS A 110 -16.45 -15.91 -19.05
C LYS A 110 -16.95 -17.30 -18.64
N ILE A 111 -16.78 -17.66 -17.39
CA ILE A 111 -17.26 -18.94 -16.89
C ILE A 111 -18.73 -18.79 -16.43
N THR A 112 -19.54 -19.73 -16.86
CA THR A 112 -20.97 -19.84 -16.54
C THR A 112 -21.35 -21.31 -16.38
N SER A 113 -22.55 -21.59 -15.86
CA SER A 113 -23.07 -22.98 -15.77
C SER A 113 -23.14 -23.71 -17.13
N LYS A 114 -23.23 -22.94 -18.24
CA LYS A 114 -23.27 -23.50 -19.60
C LYS A 114 -21.87 -23.59 -20.25
N ALA A 115 -20.90 -22.84 -19.74
CA ALA A 115 -19.53 -22.76 -20.25
C ALA A 115 -18.56 -22.80 -19.07
N THR A 116 -18.26 -23.98 -18.58
CA THR A 116 -17.39 -24.23 -17.43
C THR A 116 -15.91 -24.04 -17.75
N ARG A 117 -15.57 -23.91 -19.05
CA ARG A 117 -14.20 -23.67 -19.53
C ARG A 117 -14.15 -22.50 -20.52
N GLY A 118 -13.03 -21.81 -20.53
CA GLY A 118 -12.69 -20.89 -21.62
C GLY A 118 -12.37 -21.65 -22.92
N VAL A 119 -12.23 -20.91 -24.02
CA VAL A 119 -11.92 -21.50 -25.35
C VAL A 119 -10.65 -22.37 -25.35
N CYS A 120 -9.63 -21.96 -24.56
CA CYS A 120 -8.39 -22.73 -24.42
C CYS A 120 -8.46 -23.89 -23.40
N GLY A 121 -9.63 -24.16 -22.81
CA GLY A 121 -9.81 -25.21 -21.82
C GLY A 121 -9.58 -24.81 -20.34
N ALA A 122 -9.10 -23.57 -20.08
CA ALA A 122 -8.94 -23.09 -18.70
C ALA A 122 -10.30 -23.01 -17.99
N ASP A 123 -10.38 -23.58 -16.80
CA ASP A 123 -11.54 -23.54 -15.91
C ASP A 123 -11.57 -22.30 -15.01
N ALA A 124 -12.53 -22.23 -14.11
CA ALA A 124 -12.69 -21.10 -13.20
C ALA A 124 -11.47 -20.93 -12.28
N ASP A 125 -10.92 -22.02 -11.76
CA ASP A 125 -9.81 -22.00 -10.81
C ASP A 125 -8.56 -21.39 -11.43
N VAL A 126 -8.22 -21.85 -12.64
CA VAL A 126 -7.07 -21.32 -13.40
C VAL A 126 -7.27 -19.85 -13.77
N ILE A 127 -8.49 -19.46 -14.21
CA ILE A 127 -8.78 -18.07 -14.59
C ILE A 127 -8.66 -17.14 -13.38
N VAL A 128 -9.24 -17.51 -12.23
CA VAL A 128 -9.17 -16.71 -11.00
C VAL A 128 -7.73 -16.60 -10.51
N ALA A 129 -6.99 -17.71 -10.45
CA ALA A 129 -5.59 -17.71 -10.03
C ALA A 129 -4.71 -16.83 -10.95
N ARG A 130 -4.89 -16.92 -12.29
CA ARG A 130 -4.19 -16.04 -13.25
C ARG A 130 -4.50 -14.57 -13.06
N ASN A 131 -5.76 -14.21 -12.81
CA ASN A 131 -6.16 -12.84 -12.56
C ASN A 131 -5.52 -12.30 -11.27
N LEU A 132 -5.51 -13.08 -10.18
CA LEU A 132 -4.84 -12.70 -8.94
C LEU A 132 -3.32 -12.52 -9.14
N LEU A 133 -2.68 -13.45 -9.83
CA LEU A 133 -1.24 -13.35 -10.12
C LEU A 133 -0.91 -12.11 -10.94
N ARG A 134 -1.74 -11.72 -11.92
CA ARG A 134 -1.55 -10.49 -12.69
C ARG A 134 -1.73 -9.23 -11.85
N HIS A 135 -2.66 -9.21 -10.90
CA HIS A 135 -2.78 -8.10 -9.96
C HIS A 135 -1.52 -7.95 -9.11
N VAL A 136 -1.03 -9.03 -8.53
CA VAL A 136 0.22 -9.01 -7.73
C VAL A 136 1.43 -8.64 -8.60
N ALA A 137 1.54 -9.14 -9.83
CA ALA A 137 2.59 -8.71 -10.75
C ALA A 137 2.53 -7.22 -11.10
N GLY A 138 1.32 -6.65 -11.22
CA GLY A 138 1.11 -5.22 -11.43
C GLY A 138 1.58 -4.35 -10.25
N GLY A 139 1.20 -4.71 -9.03
CA GLY A 139 1.62 -4.01 -7.83
C GLY A 139 3.13 -4.16 -7.57
N ALA A 140 3.67 -5.35 -7.82
CA ALA A 140 5.10 -5.62 -7.75
C ALA A 140 5.89 -4.76 -8.76
N ALA A 141 5.40 -4.63 -10.00
CA ALA A 141 6.01 -3.76 -11.01
C ALA A 141 5.99 -2.29 -10.59
N ALA A 142 4.86 -1.81 -10.05
CA ALA A 142 4.71 -0.44 -9.59
C ALA A 142 5.72 -0.07 -8.49
N HIS A 143 5.85 -0.88 -7.45
CA HIS A 143 6.83 -0.65 -6.39
C HIS A 143 8.27 -0.97 -6.83
N GLY A 144 8.46 -1.93 -7.72
CA GLY A 144 9.78 -2.26 -8.29
C GLY A 144 10.38 -1.10 -9.09
N ALA A 145 9.57 -0.45 -9.95
CA ALA A 145 10.01 0.72 -10.72
C ALA A 145 10.42 1.88 -9.79
N ARG A 146 9.61 2.17 -8.78
CA ARG A 146 9.93 3.16 -7.75
C ARG A 146 11.16 2.78 -6.92
N GLY A 147 11.30 1.50 -6.57
CA GLY A 147 12.46 0.99 -5.86
C GLY A 147 13.75 1.24 -6.64
N ARG A 148 13.73 0.95 -7.94
CA ARG A 148 14.85 1.20 -8.83
C ARG A 148 15.28 2.68 -8.82
N GLU A 149 14.32 3.61 -8.94
CA GLU A 149 14.61 5.05 -8.90
C GLU A 149 15.32 5.46 -7.61
N ASN A 150 14.78 5.06 -6.45
CA ASN A 150 15.36 5.44 -5.15
C ASN A 150 16.72 4.80 -4.88
N MET A 151 16.91 3.54 -5.27
CA MET A 151 18.20 2.85 -5.11
C MET A 151 19.27 3.44 -6.04
N LEU A 152 18.90 3.82 -7.28
CA LEU A 152 19.80 4.55 -8.19
C LEU A 152 20.10 5.95 -7.67
N ALA A 153 19.14 6.64 -7.08
CA ALA A 153 19.37 7.95 -6.46
C ALA A 153 20.38 7.85 -5.32
N LEU A 154 20.24 6.85 -4.44
CA LEU A 154 21.22 6.57 -3.38
C LEU A 154 22.59 6.30 -3.94
N LYS A 155 22.70 5.46 -4.98
CA LYS A 155 23.96 5.15 -5.67
C LYS A 155 24.59 6.39 -6.27
N ASN A 156 23.80 7.20 -6.97
CA ASN A 156 24.28 8.41 -7.65
C ASN A 156 24.70 9.50 -6.65
N ALA A 157 23.96 9.66 -5.55
CA ALA A 157 24.35 10.55 -4.46
C ALA A 157 25.66 10.11 -3.81
N ALA A 158 25.80 8.82 -3.52
CA ALA A 158 27.00 8.23 -2.93
C ALA A 158 28.24 8.36 -3.82
N THR A 159 28.08 8.35 -5.14
CA THR A 159 29.17 8.47 -6.12
C THR A 159 29.39 9.88 -6.65
N GLY A 160 28.67 10.88 -6.13
CA GLY A 160 28.79 12.28 -6.53
C GLY A 160 28.17 12.61 -7.90
N LYS A 161 27.44 11.69 -8.52
CA LYS A 161 26.71 11.93 -9.79
C LYS A 161 25.40 12.69 -9.60
N LEU A 162 24.86 12.68 -8.39
CA LEU A 162 23.68 13.42 -7.98
C LEU A 162 24.06 14.34 -6.81
N ASN A 163 23.89 15.64 -6.98
CA ASN A 163 24.22 16.63 -5.95
C ASN A 163 23.15 16.70 -4.85
N ILE A 164 22.97 15.61 -4.14
CA ILE A 164 22.09 15.50 -2.96
C ILE A 164 22.91 14.86 -1.84
N PRO A 165 22.92 15.41 -0.62
CA PRO A 165 23.63 14.83 0.50
C PRO A 165 22.95 13.55 1.00
N ILE A 166 23.73 12.60 1.48
CA ILE A 166 23.21 11.43 2.22
C ILE A 166 22.97 11.86 3.66
N GLU A 167 21.69 12.00 4.03
CA GLU A 167 21.27 12.51 5.35
C GLU A 167 21.09 11.41 6.40
N GLY A 168 21.00 10.15 5.97
CA GLY A 168 20.72 8.99 6.83
C GLY A 168 21.96 8.23 7.30
N GLU A 169 23.01 8.90 7.81
CA GLU A 169 24.23 8.24 8.27
C GLU A 169 23.98 7.11 9.26
N GLU A 170 23.11 7.33 10.27
CA GLU A 170 22.72 6.31 11.27
C GLU A 170 22.15 5.06 10.58
N LYS A 171 21.27 5.25 9.58
CA LYS A 171 20.68 4.14 8.82
C LYS A 171 21.70 3.44 7.94
N VAL A 172 22.56 4.19 7.26
CA VAL A 172 23.64 3.62 6.41
C VAL A 172 24.52 2.70 7.25
N ARG A 173 24.99 3.14 8.42
CA ARG A 173 25.82 2.31 9.31
C ARG A 173 25.08 1.07 9.82
N ALA A 174 23.82 1.23 10.26
CA ALA A 174 23.03 0.10 10.75
C ALA A 174 22.79 -0.96 9.67
N VAL A 175 22.49 -0.55 8.44
CA VAL A 175 22.27 -1.45 7.31
C VAL A 175 23.58 -2.07 6.83
N ALA A 176 24.67 -1.30 6.78
CA ALA A 176 25.99 -1.81 6.44
C ALA A 176 26.43 -2.92 7.40
N LYS A 177 26.28 -2.70 8.69
CA LYS A 177 26.52 -3.71 9.73
C LYS A 177 25.67 -4.97 9.53
N ALA A 178 24.36 -4.80 9.27
CA ALA A 178 23.44 -5.92 9.04
C ALA A 178 23.84 -6.75 7.81
N PHE A 179 24.32 -6.11 6.74
CA PHE A 179 24.84 -6.79 5.54
C PHE A 179 26.26 -7.35 5.71
N GLY A 180 26.93 -7.09 6.84
CA GLY A 180 28.31 -7.53 7.09
C GLY A 180 29.36 -6.77 6.27
N LEU A 181 29.09 -5.50 5.93
CA LEU A 181 30.03 -4.65 5.22
C LEU A 181 31.12 -4.13 6.17
N ASP A 182 32.25 -3.72 5.60
CA ASP A 182 33.36 -3.14 6.36
C ASP A 182 33.02 -1.75 6.89
N GLU A 183 32.66 -1.67 8.19
CA GLU A 183 32.21 -0.45 8.86
C GLU A 183 33.28 0.67 8.93
N SER A 184 34.55 0.38 8.60
CA SER A 184 35.63 1.39 8.54
C SER A 184 35.54 2.33 7.33
N LYS A 185 34.73 1.96 6.32
CA LYS A 185 34.52 2.75 5.09
C LYS A 185 33.73 4.02 5.36
N SER A 186 33.89 4.98 4.46
CA SER A 186 33.12 6.22 4.47
C SER A 186 31.62 5.97 4.26
N ILE A 187 30.79 6.90 4.69
CA ILE A 187 29.32 6.84 4.50
C ILE A 187 28.96 6.69 3.03
N ASN A 188 29.66 7.40 2.15
CA ASN A 188 29.41 7.32 0.71
C ASN A 188 29.77 5.93 0.14
N GLU A 189 30.88 5.35 0.53
CA GLU A 189 31.26 4.00 0.10
C GLU A 189 30.26 2.94 0.60
N LEU A 190 29.84 3.03 1.87
CA LEU A 190 28.83 2.14 2.45
C LEU A 190 27.47 2.29 1.74
N ALA A 191 27.02 3.52 1.53
CA ALA A 191 25.74 3.80 0.85
C ALA A 191 25.75 3.29 -0.61
N SER A 192 26.89 3.44 -1.31
CA SER A 192 27.08 2.89 -2.65
C SER A 192 26.98 1.36 -2.66
N GLN A 193 27.64 0.68 -1.71
CA GLN A 193 27.58 -0.79 -1.59
C GLN A 193 26.19 -1.29 -1.21
N ILE A 194 25.50 -0.59 -0.30
CA ILE A 194 24.11 -0.90 0.05
C ILE A 194 23.22 -0.79 -1.20
N ALA A 195 23.34 0.30 -1.96
CA ALA A 195 22.57 0.50 -3.19
C ALA A 195 22.82 -0.63 -4.21
N ASP A 196 24.08 -1.08 -4.36
CA ASP A 196 24.42 -2.21 -5.25
C ASP A 196 23.74 -3.51 -4.82
N ILE A 197 23.76 -3.82 -3.52
CA ILE A 197 23.08 -5.01 -2.97
C ILE A 197 21.57 -4.96 -3.25
N LEU A 198 20.94 -3.81 -2.99
CA LEU A 198 19.50 -3.65 -3.17
C LEU A 198 19.10 -3.69 -4.65
N LEU A 199 19.89 -3.07 -5.54
CA LEU A 199 19.67 -3.12 -6.99
C LEU A 199 19.87 -4.54 -7.54
N GLU A 200 20.83 -5.29 -7.02
CA GLU A 200 21.04 -6.69 -7.39
C GLU A 200 19.83 -7.55 -6.97
N ASP A 201 19.37 -7.43 -5.73
CA ASP A 201 18.19 -8.14 -5.25
C ASP A 201 16.90 -7.76 -6.01
N LEU A 202 16.83 -6.53 -6.53
CA LEU A 202 15.70 -6.04 -7.32
C LEU A 202 15.67 -6.65 -8.73
N SER A 203 16.82 -6.63 -9.44
CA SER A 203 16.91 -6.82 -10.90
C SER A 203 17.54 -8.14 -11.35
N ARG A 204 17.94 -8.99 -10.42
CA ARG A 204 18.62 -10.25 -10.72
C ARG A 204 17.78 -11.16 -11.61
N THR A 205 18.46 -11.82 -12.55
CA THR A 205 17.88 -12.86 -13.41
C THR A 205 18.45 -14.26 -13.12
N LEU A 206 19.65 -14.33 -12.50
CA LEU A 206 20.28 -15.61 -12.14
C LEU A 206 19.85 -16.05 -10.73
N PRO A 207 19.60 -17.35 -10.52
CA PRO A 207 19.28 -17.88 -9.19
C PRO A 207 20.45 -17.66 -8.22
N GLN A 208 20.23 -16.85 -7.22
CA GLN A 208 21.17 -16.58 -6.15
C GLN A 208 20.39 -16.29 -4.87
N GLU A 209 21.06 -16.35 -3.73
CA GLU A 209 20.46 -16.00 -2.46
C GLU A 209 20.07 -14.52 -2.41
N HIS A 210 18.81 -14.25 -2.07
CA HIS A 210 18.28 -12.90 -1.92
C HIS A 210 18.79 -12.29 -0.60
N LYS A 211 19.71 -11.31 -0.70
CA LYS A 211 20.45 -10.78 0.46
C LYS A 211 19.55 -10.09 1.48
N ALA A 212 18.58 -9.31 1.04
CA ALA A 212 17.64 -8.64 1.96
C ALA A 212 16.78 -9.65 2.73
N ILE A 213 16.29 -10.72 2.08
CA ILE A 213 15.55 -11.81 2.76
C ILE A 213 16.43 -12.48 3.80
N LYS A 214 17.64 -12.89 3.41
CA LYS A 214 18.58 -13.55 4.31
C LYS A 214 18.92 -12.74 5.54
N THR A 215 19.06 -11.42 5.37
CA THR A 215 19.52 -10.51 6.42
C THR A 215 18.40 -10.08 7.35
N PHE A 216 17.23 -9.73 6.82
CA PHE A 216 16.19 -9.04 7.58
C PHE A 216 14.93 -9.88 7.86
N ALA A 217 14.70 -10.97 7.10
CA ALA A 217 13.53 -11.78 7.33
C ALA A 217 13.71 -12.71 8.56
N PRO A 218 12.63 -12.96 9.34
CA PRO A 218 12.68 -13.94 10.42
C PRO A 218 13.13 -15.31 9.92
N LYS A 219 14.06 -15.95 10.61
CA LYS A 219 14.64 -17.24 10.17
C LYS A 219 13.60 -18.34 10.01
N GLU A 220 12.64 -18.40 10.93
CA GLU A 220 11.53 -19.35 10.91
C GLU A 220 10.68 -19.19 9.64
N ARG A 221 10.52 -17.95 9.17
CA ARG A 221 9.79 -17.65 7.93
C ARG A 221 10.59 -18.03 6.68
N GLN A 222 11.89 -17.80 6.68
CA GLN A 222 12.77 -18.22 5.59
C GLN A 222 12.71 -19.75 5.39
N GLU A 223 12.69 -20.55 6.47
CA GLU A 223 12.55 -22.01 6.39
C GLU A 223 11.18 -22.44 5.83
N VAL A 224 10.10 -21.74 6.20
CA VAL A 224 8.77 -21.97 5.60
C VAL A 224 8.78 -21.70 4.10
N TRP A 225 9.33 -20.55 3.69
CA TRP A 225 9.37 -20.18 2.26
C TRP A 225 10.27 -21.10 1.43
N LYS A 226 11.37 -21.55 2.00
CA LYS A 226 12.26 -22.55 1.38
C LYS A 226 11.58 -23.89 1.22
N LYS A 227 10.86 -24.37 2.27
CA LYS A 227 10.08 -25.61 2.21
C LYS A 227 8.98 -25.56 1.15
N LEU A 228 8.32 -24.41 0.99
CA LEU A 228 7.29 -24.20 -0.02
C LEU A 228 7.86 -23.93 -1.43
N ASP A 229 9.18 -23.78 -1.54
CA ASP A 229 9.89 -23.43 -2.79
C ASP A 229 9.34 -22.13 -3.43
N ILE A 230 9.21 -21.09 -2.60
CA ILE A 230 8.68 -19.78 -3.02
C ILE A 230 9.68 -18.63 -2.85
N LEU A 231 10.95 -18.92 -2.54
CA LEU A 231 11.97 -17.86 -2.48
C LEU A 231 12.15 -17.22 -3.85
N PRO A 232 12.10 -15.87 -3.94
CA PRO A 232 12.21 -15.17 -5.22
C PRO A 232 13.67 -15.04 -5.69
N ILE A 233 13.85 -14.87 -6.99
CA ILE A 233 15.12 -14.48 -7.60
C ILE A 233 15.32 -12.97 -7.48
N GLY A 234 14.34 -12.19 -7.94
CA GLY A 234 14.31 -10.74 -7.89
C GLY A 234 12.99 -10.26 -8.51
N ILE A 235 12.55 -9.04 -8.18
CA ILE A 235 11.20 -8.61 -8.56
C ILE A 235 10.98 -8.54 -10.07
N TYR A 236 12.00 -8.11 -10.84
CA TYR A 236 11.90 -8.07 -12.32
C TYR A 236 11.71 -9.46 -12.91
N HIS A 237 12.45 -10.46 -12.38
CA HIS A 237 12.27 -11.85 -12.79
C HIS A 237 10.87 -12.35 -12.44
N GLU A 238 10.40 -12.14 -11.21
CA GLU A 238 9.10 -12.66 -10.77
C GLU A 238 7.92 -12.01 -11.50
N VAL A 239 8.02 -10.73 -11.87
CA VAL A 239 7.02 -10.05 -12.70
C VAL A 239 7.00 -10.66 -14.11
N THR A 240 8.17 -10.85 -14.74
CA THR A 240 8.28 -11.48 -16.06
C THR A 240 7.73 -12.90 -16.04
N GLU A 241 8.11 -13.71 -15.05
CA GLU A 241 7.64 -15.08 -14.88
C GLU A 241 6.13 -15.15 -14.61
N SER A 242 5.58 -14.20 -13.86
CA SER A 242 4.13 -14.10 -13.64
C SER A 242 3.36 -13.86 -14.94
N LEU A 243 3.86 -12.99 -15.80
CA LEU A 243 3.28 -12.73 -17.13
C LEU A 243 3.44 -13.94 -18.05
N HIS A 244 4.59 -14.61 -18.03
CA HIS A 244 4.86 -15.84 -18.78
C HIS A 244 3.89 -16.95 -18.39
N ARG A 245 3.79 -17.31 -17.10
CA ARG A 245 2.89 -18.37 -16.61
C ARG A 245 1.43 -18.11 -16.93
N THR A 246 1.01 -16.86 -16.90
CA THR A 246 -0.36 -16.46 -17.19
C THR A 246 -0.65 -16.27 -18.67
N SER A 247 0.32 -16.46 -19.57
CA SER A 247 0.10 -16.41 -21.01
C SER A 247 -0.68 -17.65 -21.48
N THR A 248 -1.26 -17.55 -22.69
CA THR A 248 -2.16 -18.58 -23.24
C THR A 248 -1.49 -19.95 -23.34
N GLY A 249 -2.05 -20.95 -22.65
CA GLY A 249 -1.58 -22.34 -22.72
C GLY A 249 -0.29 -22.64 -21.97
N THR A 250 0.23 -21.73 -21.11
CA THR A 250 1.48 -21.97 -20.37
C THR A 250 1.23 -22.75 -19.09
N ASP A 251 0.52 -22.18 -18.11
CA ASP A 251 0.25 -22.87 -16.85
C ASP A 251 -1.26 -23.14 -16.71
N GLY A 252 -1.61 -24.41 -16.64
CA GLY A 252 -2.98 -24.88 -16.50
C GLY A 252 -3.34 -25.42 -15.11
N ASP A 253 -2.41 -25.37 -14.16
CA ASP A 253 -2.66 -25.78 -12.76
C ASP A 253 -2.73 -24.54 -11.86
N TRP A 254 -3.93 -24.27 -11.33
CA TRP A 254 -4.15 -23.12 -10.44
C TRP A 254 -3.25 -23.13 -9.21
N ARG A 255 -2.86 -24.28 -8.69
CA ARG A 255 -1.98 -24.44 -7.51
C ARG A 255 -0.56 -23.96 -7.84
N ASN A 256 -0.08 -24.29 -9.05
CA ASN A 256 1.22 -23.84 -9.52
C ASN A 256 1.22 -22.34 -9.84
N VAL A 257 0.12 -21.81 -10.35
CA VAL A 257 -0.09 -20.36 -10.51
C VAL A 257 -0.08 -19.65 -9.14
N MET A 258 -0.74 -20.22 -8.12
CA MET A 258 -0.74 -19.67 -6.76
C MET A 258 0.63 -19.81 -6.07
N LYS A 259 1.46 -20.78 -6.43
CA LYS A 259 2.86 -20.83 -6.00
C LYS A 259 3.65 -19.64 -6.50
N GLN A 260 3.48 -19.26 -7.78
CA GLN A 260 4.08 -18.05 -8.33
C GLN A 260 3.53 -16.77 -7.71
N PHE A 261 2.23 -16.73 -7.39
CA PHE A 261 1.61 -15.64 -6.65
C PHE A 261 2.32 -15.37 -5.32
N PHE A 262 2.65 -16.41 -4.55
CA PHE A 262 3.42 -16.26 -3.30
C PHE A 262 4.86 -15.80 -3.53
N ARG A 263 5.53 -16.33 -4.56
CA ARG A 263 6.89 -15.94 -4.91
C ARG A 263 6.97 -14.47 -5.31
N THR A 264 6.02 -14.01 -6.12
CA THR A 264 5.92 -12.59 -6.53
C THR A 264 5.60 -11.69 -5.34
N GLY A 265 4.74 -12.13 -4.41
CA GLY A 265 4.45 -11.41 -3.17
C GLY A 265 5.68 -11.28 -2.24
N LEU A 266 6.53 -12.31 -2.16
CA LEU A 266 7.81 -12.20 -1.44
C LEU A 266 8.76 -11.21 -2.11
N ALA A 267 8.87 -11.23 -3.44
CA ALA A 267 9.67 -10.25 -4.18
C ALA A 267 9.15 -8.82 -3.94
N TYR A 268 7.83 -8.61 -3.98
CA TYR A 268 7.23 -7.33 -3.63
C TYR A 268 7.64 -6.85 -2.24
N ALA A 269 7.50 -7.70 -1.22
CA ALA A 269 7.76 -7.31 0.16
C ALA A 269 9.26 -7.06 0.43
N TRP A 270 10.15 -7.90 -0.08
CA TRP A 270 11.56 -7.92 0.33
C TRP A 270 12.51 -7.30 -0.70
N SER A 271 12.23 -7.42 -2.02
CA SER A 271 13.04 -6.73 -3.03
C SER A 271 12.65 -5.27 -3.16
N SER A 272 11.35 -4.97 -3.38
CA SER A 272 10.93 -3.60 -3.64
C SER A 272 10.59 -2.82 -2.37
N THR A 273 9.64 -3.31 -1.55
CA THR A 273 9.14 -2.52 -0.40
C THR A 273 10.23 -2.26 0.63
N LEU A 274 10.88 -3.31 1.13
CA LEU A 274 11.96 -3.16 2.11
C LEU A 274 13.17 -2.43 1.51
N GLY A 275 13.60 -2.82 0.31
CA GLY A 275 14.77 -2.20 -0.33
C GLY A 275 14.57 -0.72 -0.60
N THR A 276 13.37 -0.31 -1.04
CA THR A 276 13.06 1.11 -1.23
C THR A 276 13.03 1.87 0.09
N SER A 277 12.41 1.33 1.13
CA SER A 277 12.37 1.95 2.47
C SER A 277 13.78 2.14 3.03
N ILE A 278 14.67 1.16 2.87
CA ILE A 278 16.09 1.27 3.25
C ILE A 278 16.78 2.38 2.45
N ALA A 279 16.65 2.38 1.11
CA ALA A 279 17.29 3.37 0.25
C ALA A 279 16.83 4.81 0.58
N MET A 280 15.53 4.99 0.84
CA MET A 280 14.98 6.28 1.22
C MET A 280 15.49 6.76 2.59
N ASP A 281 15.54 5.88 3.59
CA ASP A 281 16.04 6.24 4.92
C ASP A 281 17.55 6.49 4.92
N CYS A 282 18.31 5.80 4.06
CA CYS A 282 19.73 6.11 3.84
C CYS A 282 19.91 7.49 3.16
N LEU A 283 19.10 7.80 2.14
CA LEU A 283 19.26 9.03 1.36
C LEU A 283 18.70 10.26 2.10
N PHE A 284 17.48 10.18 2.62
CA PHE A 284 16.73 11.32 3.16
C PHE A 284 16.70 11.39 4.70
N GLY A 285 17.34 10.43 5.38
CA GLY A 285 17.31 10.32 6.84
C GLY A 285 16.09 9.57 7.37
N LEU A 286 16.18 9.21 8.65
CA LEU A 286 15.09 8.58 9.38
C LEU A 286 13.89 9.52 9.55
N PRO A 287 12.68 8.98 9.69
CA PRO A 287 11.50 9.78 10.04
C PRO A 287 11.73 10.58 11.32
N LYS A 288 11.25 11.81 11.34
CA LYS A 288 11.21 12.64 12.54
C LYS A 288 9.82 12.58 13.14
N LEU A 289 9.72 12.43 14.46
CA LEU A 289 8.45 12.66 15.15
C LEU A 289 8.06 14.12 14.94
N ASN A 290 6.89 14.33 14.35
CA ASN A 290 6.42 15.63 13.95
C ASN A 290 4.93 15.77 14.26
N ASP A 291 4.53 16.95 14.73
CA ASP A 291 3.13 17.35 14.88
C ASP A 291 2.74 18.24 13.68
N SER A 292 1.63 17.95 13.04
CA SER A 292 1.14 18.72 11.89
C SER A 292 -0.36 18.93 11.98
N LYS A 293 -0.81 20.07 11.43
CA LYS A 293 -2.22 20.25 11.10
C LYS A 293 -2.56 19.40 9.88
N ILE A 294 -3.74 18.84 9.87
CA ILE A 294 -4.22 17.90 8.87
C ILE A 294 -5.57 18.37 8.34
N ASN A 295 -5.94 17.93 7.12
CA ASN A 295 -7.21 18.18 6.46
C ASN A 295 -7.31 19.52 5.73
N LEU A 296 -8.39 19.70 4.98
CA LEU A 296 -8.60 20.82 4.06
C LEU A 296 -8.61 22.19 4.75
N GLY A 297 -9.07 22.25 6.01
CA GLY A 297 -9.05 23.48 6.80
C GLY A 297 -7.66 24.04 7.07
N ALA A 298 -6.63 23.21 6.95
CA ALA A 298 -5.25 23.62 7.14
C ALA A 298 -4.63 24.33 5.90
N ILE A 299 -5.39 24.43 4.78
CA ILE A 299 -4.94 25.15 3.58
C ILE A 299 -4.87 26.65 3.88
N LYS A 300 -3.72 27.26 3.61
CA LYS A 300 -3.45 28.66 3.94
C LYS A 300 -3.80 29.59 2.77
N LYS A 301 -4.68 30.57 3.01
CA LYS A 301 -4.98 31.63 2.05
C LYS A 301 -3.79 32.59 1.92
N GLY A 302 -3.57 33.11 0.72
CA GLY A 302 -2.54 34.11 0.45
C GLY A 302 -1.13 33.53 0.28
N TYR A 303 -0.95 32.24 0.29
CA TYR A 303 0.31 31.56 -0.04
C TYR A 303 0.27 31.05 -1.48
N VAL A 304 1.45 30.85 -2.07
CA VAL A 304 1.59 30.00 -3.26
C VAL A 304 1.43 28.56 -2.78
N ASN A 305 0.30 27.94 -3.11
CA ASN A 305 -0.09 26.62 -2.61
C ASN A 305 0.25 25.53 -3.62
N ILE A 306 1.14 24.62 -3.24
CA ILE A 306 1.63 23.52 -4.07
C ILE A 306 1.22 22.18 -3.47
N ALA A 307 0.46 21.39 -4.22
CA ALA A 307 0.13 20.01 -3.83
C ALA A 307 1.13 19.01 -4.45
N LEU A 308 1.55 18.03 -3.65
CA LEU A 308 2.48 16.95 -3.99
C LEU A 308 1.68 15.64 -4.02
N HIS A 309 1.54 15.04 -5.20
CA HIS A 309 0.72 13.83 -5.41
C HIS A 309 1.50 12.75 -6.16
N GLY A 310 1.41 11.54 -5.67
CA GLY A 310 2.03 10.36 -6.26
C GLY A 310 2.95 9.61 -5.29
N HIS A 311 4.03 9.00 -5.81
CA HIS A 311 4.80 8.01 -5.06
C HIS A 311 6.32 8.15 -5.21
N SER A 312 6.85 9.11 -5.98
CA SER A 312 8.29 9.27 -6.20
C SER A 312 8.85 10.44 -5.39
N PRO A 313 9.52 10.19 -4.24
CA PRO A 313 9.90 11.25 -3.32
C PRO A 313 11.14 12.04 -3.76
N LEU A 314 11.91 11.56 -4.74
CA LEU A 314 13.22 12.14 -5.07
C LEU A 314 13.09 13.61 -5.50
N LEU A 315 12.37 13.90 -6.58
CA LEU A 315 12.18 15.26 -7.07
C LEU A 315 11.35 16.10 -6.09
N VAL A 316 10.33 15.52 -5.50
CA VAL A 316 9.47 16.17 -4.50
C VAL A 316 10.30 16.69 -3.31
N SER A 317 11.26 15.90 -2.83
CA SER A 317 12.14 16.30 -1.72
C SER A 317 12.97 17.53 -2.07
N VAL A 318 13.50 17.60 -3.29
CA VAL A 318 14.28 18.76 -3.77
C VAL A 318 13.38 19.98 -3.94
N VAL A 319 12.18 19.82 -4.53
CA VAL A 319 11.20 20.91 -4.68
C VAL A 319 10.82 21.50 -3.32
N VAL A 320 10.55 20.66 -2.33
CA VAL A 320 10.21 21.13 -0.96
C VAL A 320 11.37 21.87 -0.32
N LYS A 321 12.61 21.34 -0.40
CA LYS A 321 13.79 22.00 0.17
C LYS A 321 14.06 23.35 -0.48
N LEU A 322 14.05 23.42 -1.81
CA LEU A 322 14.26 24.67 -2.54
C LEU A 322 13.12 25.67 -2.31
N GLY A 323 11.87 25.22 -2.33
CA GLY A 323 10.71 26.09 -2.11
C GLY A 323 10.67 26.69 -0.70
N LYS A 324 11.27 26.02 0.29
CA LYS A 324 11.45 26.56 1.64
C LYS A 324 12.67 27.47 1.81
N SER A 325 13.55 27.54 0.81
CA SER A 325 14.72 28.42 0.87
C SER A 325 14.30 29.90 0.89
N GLU A 326 15.14 30.73 1.49
CA GLU A 326 14.93 32.19 1.56
C GLU A 326 14.70 32.79 0.17
N LYS A 327 15.43 32.32 -0.85
CA LYS A 327 15.28 32.75 -2.26
C LYS A 327 13.82 32.66 -2.71
N PHE A 328 13.23 31.49 -2.63
CA PHE A 328 11.88 31.23 -3.14
C PHE A 328 10.79 31.81 -2.24
N GLN A 329 11.00 31.88 -0.92
CA GLN A 329 10.08 32.55 -0.01
C GLN A 329 10.02 34.07 -0.29
N ASN A 330 11.15 34.72 -0.60
CA ASN A 330 11.19 36.13 -0.96
C ASN A 330 10.58 36.39 -2.35
N LEU A 331 10.86 35.53 -3.34
CA LEU A 331 10.22 35.62 -4.66
C LEU A 331 8.69 35.52 -4.56
N ALA A 332 8.17 34.64 -3.69
CA ALA A 332 6.73 34.56 -3.46
C ALA A 332 6.16 35.87 -2.88
N LYS A 333 6.88 36.52 -1.94
CA LYS A 333 6.48 37.82 -1.36
C LYS A 333 6.50 38.93 -2.40
N GLU A 334 7.50 38.97 -3.27
CA GLU A 334 7.57 39.92 -4.39
C GLU A 334 6.38 39.81 -5.35
N LYS A 335 5.84 38.58 -5.50
CA LYS A 335 4.61 38.31 -6.26
C LYS A 335 3.31 38.58 -5.49
N GLY A 336 3.42 39.08 -4.25
CA GLY A 336 2.29 39.43 -3.39
C GLY A 336 1.71 38.25 -2.57
N ALA A 337 2.39 37.11 -2.51
CA ALA A 337 2.04 36.03 -1.64
C ALA A 337 2.71 36.15 -0.26
N LEU A 338 2.21 35.46 0.74
CA LEU A 338 2.81 35.39 2.08
C LEU A 338 4.03 34.43 2.15
N GLY A 339 4.22 33.60 1.15
CA GLY A 339 5.26 32.61 1.02
C GLY A 339 4.79 31.43 0.17
N ILE A 340 5.53 30.32 0.18
CA ILE A 340 5.16 29.05 -0.46
C ILE A 340 4.75 28.03 0.61
N GLN A 341 3.62 27.34 0.40
CA GLN A 341 3.14 26.27 1.26
C GLN A 341 2.96 24.99 0.47
N PHE A 342 3.40 23.87 1.07
CA PHE A 342 3.31 22.54 0.49
C PHE A 342 2.23 21.70 1.17
N TYR A 343 1.50 20.91 0.35
CA TYR A 343 0.45 20.02 0.79
C TYR A 343 0.68 18.63 0.22
N GLY A 344 0.31 17.61 0.97
CA GLY A 344 0.51 16.22 0.63
C GLY A 344 -0.78 15.51 0.25
N VAL A 345 -0.74 14.81 -0.89
CA VAL A 345 -1.77 13.87 -1.33
C VAL A 345 -1.10 12.54 -1.65
N CYS A 346 -1.66 11.43 -1.15
CA CYS A 346 -1.05 10.11 -1.27
C CYS A 346 0.36 10.00 -0.65
N CYS A 347 1.17 9.09 -1.18
CA CYS A 347 2.45 8.70 -0.59
C CYS A 347 3.49 9.80 -0.61
N ASN A 348 3.58 10.63 -1.65
CA ASN A 348 4.53 11.76 -1.68
C ASN A 348 4.29 12.74 -0.53
N GLY A 349 3.02 13.04 -0.27
CA GLY A 349 2.66 13.87 0.86
C GLY A 349 3.09 13.26 2.17
N LEU A 350 2.77 11.99 2.38
CA LEU A 350 3.13 11.27 3.59
C LEU A 350 4.65 11.15 3.76
N SER A 351 5.38 10.89 2.68
CA SER A 351 6.85 10.79 2.70
C SER A 351 7.52 12.11 3.06
N ALA A 352 7.01 13.23 2.53
CA ALA A 352 7.59 14.55 2.76
C ALA A 352 7.29 15.08 4.17
N MET A 353 6.09 14.85 4.71
CA MET A 353 5.64 15.47 5.95
C MET A 353 6.39 15.02 7.20
N TYR A 354 6.84 13.76 7.28
CA TYR A 354 7.60 13.29 8.44
C TYR A 354 9.11 13.50 8.31
N ARG A 355 9.57 14.02 7.17
CA ARG A 355 10.96 14.41 6.93
C ARG A 355 11.16 15.91 6.91
N TYR A 356 10.18 16.67 6.39
CA TYR A 356 10.26 18.11 6.19
C TYR A 356 9.09 18.82 6.88
N ASP A 357 9.39 19.62 7.90
CA ASP A 357 8.38 20.38 8.63
C ASP A 357 7.55 21.26 7.70
N GLY A 358 6.26 21.40 8.00
CA GLY A 358 5.36 22.30 7.30
C GLY A 358 4.80 21.78 5.96
N VAL A 359 5.00 20.52 5.63
CA VAL A 359 4.20 19.84 4.59
C VAL A 359 2.93 19.30 5.25
N ILE A 360 1.77 19.73 4.77
CA ILE A 360 0.46 19.45 5.40
C ILE A 360 -0.27 18.35 4.64
N PRO A 361 -0.59 17.20 5.25
CA PRO A 361 -1.35 16.13 4.59
C PRO A 361 -2.82 16.53 4.45
N LEU A 362 -3.38 16.35 3.24
CA LEU A 362 -4.77 16.71 2.95
C LEU A 362 -5.66 15.51 2.66
N SER A 363 -5.25 14.61 1.78
CA SER A 363 -6.12 13.53 1.32
C SER A 363 -5.36 12.36 0.67
N ASN A 364 -6.07 11.25 0.50
CA ASN A 364 -5.67 10.14 -0.35
C ASN A 364 -6.12 10.36 -1.82
N ALA A 365 -5.83 9.36 -2.71
CA ALA A 365 -6.14 9.45 -4.13
C ALA A 365 -7.63 9.66 -4.44
N VAL A 366 -8.53 8.99 -3.69
CA VAL A 366 -9.98 9.08 -3.92
C VAL A 366 -10.50 10.49 -3.63
N GLY A 367 -9.94 11.17 -2.63
CA GLY A 367 -10.31 12.54 -2.29
C GLY A 367 -9.51 13.64 -3.01
N ALA A 368 -8.59 13.29 -3.92
CA ALA A 368 -7.73 14.27 -4.61
C ALA A 368 -8.52 15.36 -5.35
N GLU A 369 -9.63 14.98 -6.01
CA GLU A 369 -10.48 15.94 -6.71
C GLU A 369 -11.12 16.97 -5.77
N LEU A 370 -11.44 16.59 -4.53
CA LEU A 370 -11.97 17.51 -3.51
C LEU A 370 -10.92 18.52 -3.07
N VAL A 371 -9.65 18.10 -3.00
CA VAL A 371 -8.52 19.01 -2.69
C VAL A 371 -8.38 20.08 -3.77
N VAL A 372 -8.36 19.69 -5.05
CA VAL A 372 -8.31 20.64 -6.18
C VAL A 372 -9.58 21.48 -6.22
N GLY A 373 -10.73 20.89 -5.93
CA GLY A 373 -12.05 21.53 -5.89
C GLY A 373 -12.18 22.68 -4.88
N THR A 374 -11.26 22.80 -3.91
CA THR A 374 -11.20 23.98 -3.02
C THR A 374 -10.86 25.27 -3.78
N GLY A 375 -10.30 25.17 -4.98
CA GLY A 375 -9.81 26.33 -5.75
C GLY A 375 -8.60 27.03 -5.13
N ALA A 376 -8.03 26.49 -4.05
CA ALA A 376 -6.95 27.13 -3.30
C ALA A 376 -5.55 26.79 -3.79
N LEU A 377 -5.41 25.79 -4.68
CA LEU A 377 -4.10 25.30 -5.12
C LEU A 377 -3.65 26.01 -6.39
N ASP A 378 -2.43 26.53 -6.39
CA ASP A 378 -1.80 27.15 -7.55
C ASP A 378 -1.16 26.13 -8.47
N LEU A 379 -0.52 25.11 -7.88
CA LEU A 379 0.14 24.04 -8.63
C LEU A 379 -0.17 22.67 -8.03
N TRP A 380 -0.40 21.71 -8.93
CA TRP A 380 -0.52 20.29 -8.62
C TRP A 380 0.65 19.55 -9.25
N LEU A 381 1.57 19.07 -8.43
CA LEU A 381 2.71 18.30 -8.88
C LEU A 381 2.38 16.81 -8.80
N ALA A 382 2.35 16.15 -9.95
CA ALA A 382 1.97 14.75 -10.07
C ALA A 382 3.11 13.89 -10.64
N ASP A 383 3.38 12.77 -10.02
CA ASP A 383 4.31 11.79 -10.58
C ASP A 383 3.59 10.45 -10.89
N VAL A 384 4.07 9.32 -10.40
CA VAL A 384 3.54 7.99 -10.71
C VAL A 384 2.54 7.50 -9.68
N GLN A 385 1.58 6.68 -10.12
CA GLN A 385 0.64 5.88 -9.31
C GLN A 385 -0.41 6.67 -8.54
N ASP A 386 -1.63 6.16 -8.58
CA ASP A 386 -2.81 6.69 -7.88
C ASP A 386 -3.17 8.15 -8.23
N VAL A 387 -2.65 8.69 -9.33
CA VAL A 387 -3.03 10.00 -9.89
C VAL A 387 -4.12 9.80 -10.92
N TYR A 388 -5.36 10.06 -10.54
CA TYR A 388 -6.51 9.84 -11.43
C TYR A 388 -6.58 10.92 -12.51
N PRO A 389 -6.81 10.55 -13.79
CA PRO A 389 -6.81 11.51 -14.91
C PRO A 389 -7.76 12.70 -14.73
N THR A 390 -8.87 12.49 -14.05
CA THR A 390 -9.92 13.49 -13.82
C THR A 390 -9.52 14.64 -12.89
N VAL A 391 -8.39 14.55 -12.19
CA VAL A 391 -7.78 15.70 -11.52
C VAL A 391 -7.57 16.86 -12.51
N MET A 392 -7.24 16.56 -13.79
CA MET A 392 -7.11 17.57 -14.85
C MET A 392 -8.42 18.31 -15.12
N GLU A 393 -9.56 17.62 -15.12
CA GLU A 393 -10.86 18.25 -15.39
C GLU A 393 -11.22 19.24 -14.28
N VAL A 394 -11.01 18.84 -13.02
CA VAL A 394 -11.24 19.73 -11.88
C VAL A 394 -10.23 20.90 -11.87
N ALA A 395 -8.95 20.61 -12.15
CA ALA A 395 -7.90 21.64 -12.19
C ALA A 395 -8.22 22.75 -13.22
N ARG A 396 -8.77 22.39 -14.38
CA ARG A 396 -9.20 23.38 -15.40
C ARG A 396 -10.27 24.35 -14.88
N CYS A 397 -11.21 23.88 -14.06
CA CYS A 397 -12.25 24.71 -13.48
C CYS A 397 -11.67 25.84 -12.59
N PHE A 398 -10.52 25.60 -11.99
CA PHE A 398 -9.86 26.54 -11.07
C PHE A 398 -8.55 27.12 -11.63
N LYS A 399 -8.23 26.88 -12.89
CA LYS A 399 -6.94 27.26 -13.52
C LYS A 399 -5.72 26.81 -12.72
N THR A 400 -5.84 25.71 -11.96
CA THR A 400 -4.69 25.13 -11.25
C THR A 400 -3.73 24.53 -12.28
N THR A 401 -2.47 24.92 -12.23
CA THR A 401 -1.44 24.33 -13.09
C THR A 401 -1.15 22.91 -12.64
N VAL A 402 -1.21 21.95 -13.56
CA VAL A 402 -0.84 20.56 -13.30
C VAL A 402 0.45 20.24 -14.03
N ILE A 403 1.45 19.75 -13.28
CA ILE A 403 2.74 19.32 -13.83
C ILE A 403 2.90 17.83 -13.56
N THR A 404 3.21 17.06 -14.62
CA THR A 404 3.66 15.67 -14.49
C THR A 404 5.18 15.61 -14.54
N THR A 405 5.79 14.77 -13.69
CA THR A 405 7.25 14.74 -13.49
C THR A 405 7.93 13.46 -13.94
N SER A 406 7.15 12.42 -14.26
CA SER A 406 7.66 11.14 -14.74
C SER A 406 7.24 10.92 -16.20
N ASP A 407 8.17 10.47 -17.02
CA ASP A 407 7.91 10.03 -18.41
C ASP A 407 6.95 8.83 -18.47
N SER A 408 6.91 8.02 -17.41
CA SER A 408 5.97 6.90 -17.24
C SER A 408 4.55 7.31 -16.85
N ALA A 409 4.30 8.60 -16.52
CA ALA A 409 3.02 9.08 -16.03
C ALA A 409 2.65 10.42 -16.66
N ARG A 410 1.80 10.37 -17.66
CA ARG A 410 1.32 11.55 -18.40
C ARG A 410 -0.17 11.77 -18.16
N LEU A 411 -0.56 13.03 -18.06
CA LEU A 411 -1.96 13.44 -18.01
C LEU A 411 -2.25 14.33 -19.23
N PRO A 412 -3.30 14.07 -20.03
CA PRO A 412 -3.64 14.90 -21.19
C PRO A 412 -3.91 16.35 -20.76
N GLY A 413 -3.15 17.29 -21.33
CA GLY A 413 -3.27 18.72 -21.04
C GLY A 413 -2.46 19.22 -19.84
N ALA A 414 -1.77 18.35 -19.11
CA ALA A 414 -0.79 18.76 -18.11
C ALA A 414 0.53 19.19 -18.76
N GLU A 415 1.21 20.12 -18.14
CA GLU A 415 2.61 20.43 -18.45
C GLU A 415 3.49 19.24 -18.01
N HIS A 416 4.64 19.04 -18.68
CA HIS A 416 5.60 18.04 -18.25
C HIS A 416 6.95 18.69 -17.95
N ILE A 417 7.36 18.59 -16.68
CA ILE A 417 8.65 19.09 -16.20
C ILE A 417 9.24 18.01 -15.30
N GLY A 418 10.15 17.21 -15.82
CA GLY A 418 10.74 16.09 -15.11
C GLY A 418 12.03 15.62 -15.77
N PHE A 419 12.66 14.60 -15.23
CA PHE A 419 13.82 13.95 -15.83
C PHE A 419 13.45 12.61 -16.46
N ASP A 420 14.26 12.21 -17.46
CA ASP A 420 14.06 10.92 -18.16
C ASP A 420 14.56 9.76 -17.31
N HIS A 421 13.63 8.96 -16.81
CA HIS A 421 13.93 7.79 -16.00
C HIS A 421 14.64 6.66 -16.78
N HIS A 422 14.48 6.60 -18.10
CA HIS A 422 15.17 5.60 -18.95
C HIS A 422 16.68 5.88 -19.03
N HIS A 423 17.05 7.15 -19.20
CA HIS A 423 18.45 7.55 -19.29
C HIS A 423 19.07 7.85 -17.93
N SER A 424 18.29 7.82 -16.86
CA SER A 424 18.74 8.00 -15.47
C SER A 424 19.58 9.28 -15.24
N ASN A 425 19.35 10.32 -16.05
CA ASN A 425 20.03 11.60 -15.85
C ASN A 425 19.33 12.41 -14.75
N MET A 426 19.78 12.18 -13.51
CA MET A 426 19.27 12.85 -12.32
C MET A 426 20.06 14.14 -12.00
N SER A 427 21.13 14.47 -12.74
CA SER A 427 22.01 15.60 -12.45
C SER A 427 21.30 16.96 -12.52
N GLU A 428 20.28 17.08 -13.37
CA GLU A 428 19.50 18.30 -13.57
C GLU A 428 18.37 18.52 -12.56
N ILE A 429 18.29 17.68 -11.51
CA ILE A 429 17.12 17.67 -10.59
C ILE A 429 16.88 19.03 -9.93
N HIS A 430 17.94 19.80 -9.62
CA HIS A 430 17.80 21.12 -9.03
C HIS A 430 17.23 22.14 -10.02
N GLU A 431 17.67 22.13 -11.28
CA GLU A 431 17.13 22.99 -12.34
C GLU A 431 15.66 22.67 -12.63
N ILE A 432 15.31 21.37 -12.65
CA ILE A 432 13.93 20.90 -12.80
C ILE A 432 13.07 21.40 -11.65
N ALA A 433 13.55 21.27 -10.41
CA ALA A 433 12.84 21.75 -9.23
C ALA A 433 12.66 23.28 -9.23
N GLU A 434 13.67 24.05 -9.65
CA GLU A 434 13.57 25.50 -9.82
C GLU A 434 12.51 25.88 -10.88
N LYS A 435 12.50 25.21 -12.04
CA LYS A 435 11.49 25.44 -13.09
C LYS A 435 10.07 25.21 -12.56
N ILE A 436 9.87 24.13 -11.78
CA ILE A 436 8.58 23.84 -11.15
C ILE A 436 8.16 24.97 -10.19
N LEU A 437 9.08 25.45 -9.35
CA LEU A 437 8.81 26.54 -8.40
C LEU A 437 8.51 27.87 -9.10
N TYR A 438 9.26 28.25 -10.14
CA TYR A 438 8.93 29.41 -10.95
C TYR A 438 7.55 29.29 -11.59
N ARG A 439 7.21 28.12 -12.11
CA ARG A 439 5.89 27.89 -12.70
C ARG A 439 4.76 27.98 -11.66
N ALA A 440 5.01 27.59 -10.41
CA ALA A 440 4.06 27.78 -9.32
C ALA A 440 3.81 29.26 -9.01
N LEU A 441 4.87 30.09 -9.01
CA LEU A 441 4.77 31.56 -8.83
C LEU A 441 3.98 32.22 -9.95
N GLU A 442 4.20 31.82 -11.21
CA GLU A 442 3.44 32.31 -12.37
C GLU A 442 1.97 31.92 -12.29
N SER A 443 1.70 30.65 -11.90
CA SER A 443 0.33 30.17 -11.72
C SER A 443 -0.43 30.96 -10.65
N HIS A 444 0.22 31.29 -9.55
CA HIS A 444 -0.37 32.08 -8.47
C HIS A 444 -0.82 33.47 -9.00
N GLU A 445 0.02 34.14 -9.79
CA GLU A 445 -0.34 35.42 -10.40
C GLU A 445 -1.52 35.32 -11.39
N ALA A 446 -1.50 34.26 -12.24
CA ALA A 446 -2.52 34.03 -13.26
C ALA A 446 -3.90 33.65 -12.67
N ARG A 447 -3.92 33.24 -11.39
CA ARG A 447 -5.14 32.75 -10.71
C ARG A 447 -5.77 33.82 -9.79
N LYS A 448 -5.28 35.06 -9.79
CA LYS A 448 -5.90 36.13 -9.02
C LYS A 448 -7.39 36.29 -9.39
N GLY A 449 -8.26 36.25 -8.39
CA GLY A 449 -9.72 36.29 -8.56
C GLY A 449 -10.45 34.97 -8.75
N ILE A 450 -9.75 33.84 -8.78
CA ILE A 450 -10.38 32.52 -8.77
C ILE A 450 -11.09 32.31 -7.41
N PRO A 451 -12.35 31.88 -7.41
CA PRO A 451 -13.07 31.56 -6.17
C PRO A 451 -12.38 30.45 -5.37
N VAL A 452 -12.25 30.67 -4.08
CA VAL A 452 -11.62 29.73 -3.15
C VAL A 452 -12.63 29.36 -2.06
N HIS A 453 -12.84 28.04 -1.86
CA HIS A 453 -13.67 27.51 -0.78
C HIS A 453 -12.85 26.48 0.02
N ILE A 454 -12.49 26.84 1.25
CA ILE A 454 -11.73 25.98 2.17
C ILE A 454 -12.64 25.63 3.34
N PRO A 455 -13.01 24.34 3.51
CA PRO A 455 -13.75 23.88 4.69
C PRO A 455 -13.02 24.24 5.98
N GLN A 456 -13.74 24.71 6.99
CA GLN A 456 -13.16 25.14 8.26
C GLN A 456 -12.99 23.96 9.23
N TYR A 457 -12.37 22.87 8.76
CA TYR A 457 -12.15 21.65 9.52
C TYR A 457 -10.69 21.22 9.41
N GLU A 458 -9.98 21.33 10.53
CA GLU A 458 -8.60 20.86 10.69
C GLU A 458 -8.41 20.18 12.03
N VAL A 459 -7.46 19.26 12.10
CA VAL A 459 -7.06 18.57 13.33
C VAL A 459 -5.54 18.52 13.43
N GLU A 460 -5.02 18.28 14.62
CA GLU A 460 -3.60 18.02 14.82
C GLU A 460 -3.34 16.52 14.91
N ALA A 461 -2.22 16.07 14.35
CA ALA A 461 -1.78 14.68 14.42
C ALA A 461 -0.26 14.59 14.62
N LYS A 462 0.16 13.57 15.33
CA LYS A 462 1.56 13.20 15.52
C LYS A 462 1.94 12.07 14.56
N MET A 463 3.05 12.23 13.85
CA MET A 463 3.51 11.35 12.78
C MET A 463 5.00 11.04 12.91
N GLY A 464 5.50 10.12 12.08
CA GLY A 464 6.93 9.78 12.00
C GLY A 464 7.36 8.70 12.98
N PHE A 465 6.45 7.81 13.37
CA PHE A 465 6.81 6.65 14.18
C PHE A 465 7.66 5.67 13.33
N SER A 466 8.70 5.15 13.92
CA SER A 466 9.57 4.10 13.40
C SER A 466 10.08 3.26 14.56
N LEU A 467 10.73 2.14 14.29
CA LEU A 467 11.34 1.31 15.33
C LEU A 467 12.34 2.13 16.18
N GLU A 468 13.14 2.96 15.51
CA GLU A 468 14.13 3.83 16.13
C GLU A 468 13.48 4.88 17.04
N ASN A 469 12.41 5.53 16.57
CA ASN A 469 11.69 6.53 17.36
C ASN A 469 10.92 5.90 18.54
N VAL A 470 10.35 4.72 18.35
CA VAL A 470 9.70 3.97 19.43
C VAL A 470 10.73 3.56 20.50
N ASN A 471 11.92 3.13 20.12
CA ASN A 471 13.01 2.87 21.06
C ASN A 471 13.43 4.14 21.83
N LYS A 472 13.46 5.30 21.16
CA LYS A 472 13.75 6.59 21.85
C LYS A 472 12.67 6.97 22.87
N ILE A 473 11.39 6.71 22.56
CA ILE A 473 10.26 7.01 23.46
C ILE A 473 10.23 6.10 24.68
N PHE A 474 10.36 4.78 24.46
CA PHE A 474 10.18 3.77 25.52
C PHE A 474 11.50 3.28 26.15
N GLY A 475 12.65 3.70 25.60
CA GLY A 475 13.97 3.18 25.97
C GLY A 475 14.29 1.84 25.28
N SER A 476 13.29 1.00 25.06
CA SER A 476 13.41 -0.28 24.35
C SER A 476 12.03 -0.78 23.93
N THR A 477 11.94 -1.48 22.80
CA THR A 477 10.74 -2.23 22.40
C THR A 477 10.37 -3.36 23.35
N GLN A 478 11.27 -3.77 24.26
CA GLN A 478 10.95 -4.74 25.32
C GLN A 478 9.77 -4.28 26.18
N VAL A 479 9.67 -2.97 26.49
CA VAL A 479 8.56 -2.40 27.26
C VAL A 479 7.20 -2.65 26.61
N ILE A 480 7.14 -2.59 25.27
CA ILE A 480 5.92 -2.89 24.50
C ILE A 480 5.65 -4.39 24.50
N ALA A 481 6.70 -5.20 24.31
CA ALA A 481 6.60 -6.66 24.34
C ALA A 481 6.05 -7.14 25.70
N ASP A 482 6.56 -6.61 26.80
CA ASP A 482 6.07 -6.89 28.16
C ASP A 482 4.61 -6.45 28.32
N ALA A 483 4.23 -5.27 27.84
CA ALA A 483 2.86 -4.78 27.90
C ALA A 483 1.90 -5.67 27.08
N ILE A 484 2.34 -6.23 25.95
CA ILE A 484 1.57 -7.23 25.19
C ILE A 484 1.41 -8.50 26.02
N LYS A 485 2.49 -9.05 26.57
CA LYS A 485 2.47 -10.28 27.37
C LYS A 485 1.57 -10.14 28.61
N GLU A 486 1.67 -9.02 29.31
CA GLU A 486 0.89 -8.71 30.52
C GLU A 486 -0.60 -8.41 30.24
N GLY A 487 -0.99 -8.16 28.99
CA GLY A 487 -2.37 -7.84 28.60
C GLY A 487 -2.73 -6.36 28.69
N LYS A 488 -1.77 -5.47 28.92
CA LYS A 488 -1.97 -4.01 28.80
C LYS A 488 -2.29 -3.61 27.36
N ILE A 489 -1.65 -4.31 26.41
CA ILE A 489 -1.94 -4.27 24.98
C ILE A 489 -2.46 -5.65 24.59
N LEU A 490 -3.68 -5.73 24.06
CA LEU A 490 -4.26 -7.00 23.61
C LEU A 490 -3.48 -7.61 22.44
N GLY A 491 -3.04 -6.76 21.52
CA GLY A 491 -2.27 -7.13 20.34
C GLY A 491 -1.96 -5.91 19.47
N LEU A 492 -1.29 -6.15 18.35
CA LEU A 492 -0.91 -5.13 17.37
C LEU A 492 -1.62 -5.34 16.03
N VAL A 493 -2.12 -4.25 15.44
CA VAL A 493 -2.65 -4.23 14.07
C VAL A 493 -1.86 -3.25 13.21
N ASN A 494 -1.46 -3.68 12.01
CA ASN A 494 -1.08 -2.77 10.95
C ASN A 494 -2.34 -2.47 10.09
N LEU A 495 -2.95 -1.30 10.33
CA LEU A 495 -4.18 -0.86 9.66
C LEU A 495 -3.82 0.09 8.52
N VAL A 496 -3.90 -0.40 7.30
CA VAL A 496 -3.32 0.23 6.11
C VAL A 496 -4.19 0.05 4.87
N GLY A 497 -3.67 0.42 3.70
CA GLY A 497 -4.27 0.18 2.40
C GLY A 497 -4.69 1.46 1.69
N CYS A 498 -5.80 1.37 0.97
CA CYS A 498 -6.32 2.40 0.08
C CYS A 498 -7.65 2.96 0.62
N SER A 499 -8.40 3.64 -0.24
CA SER A 499 -9.84 3.91 -0.09
C SER A 499 -10.60 3.38 -1.29
N ASN A 500 -11.84 2.96 -1.10
CA ASN A 500 -12.63 2.27 -2.12
C ASN A 500 -14.07 2.80 -2.15
N PRO A 501 -14.58 3.30 -3.29
CA PRO A 501 -15.97 3.77 -3.40
C PRO A 501 -17.04 2.67 -3.20
N ARG A 502 -16.66 1.39 -3.13
CA ARG A 502 -17.59 0.30 -2.79
C ARG A 502 -18.03 0.29 -1.34
N VAL A 503 -17.39 1.07 -0.49
CA VAL A 503 -17.78 1.32 0.90
C VAL A 503 -17.99 2.81 1.11
N VAL A 504 -18.70 3.22 2.16
CA VAL A 504 -18.79 4.65 2.50
C VAL A 504 -17.39 5.17 2.78
N TYR A 505 -16.98 6.18 2.03
CA TYR A 505 -15.62 6.70 2.00
C TYR A 505 -15.06 6.96 3.40
N GLU A 506 -13.93 6.34 3.70
CA GLU A 506 -13.18 6.44 4.97
C GLU A 506 -13.86 5.82 6.21
N LYS A 507 -15.15 5.45 6.12
CA LYS A 507 -15.94 4.99 7.28
C LYS A 507 -15.48 3.63 7.80
N ALA A 508 -15.11 2.71 6.90
CA ALA A 508 -14.71 1.37 7.32
C ALA A 508 -13.40 1.39 8.11
N VAL A 509 -12.41 2.16 7.66
CA VAL A 509 -11.12 2.32 8.34
C VAL A 509 -11.31 2.91 9.74
N VAL A 510 -12.08 3.99 9.86
CA VAL A 510 -12.34 4.66 11.15
C VAL A 510 -13.09 3.75 12.12
N ASN A 511 -14.10 3.02 11.65
CA ASN A 511 -14.90 2.12 12.49
C ASN A 511 -14.08 0.91 12.98
N VAL A 512 -13.24 0.34 12.11
CA VAL A 512 -12.29 -0.72 12.50
C VAL A 512 -11.34 -0.18 13.58
N ALA A 513 -10.74 0.99 13.36
CA ALA A 513 -9.80 1.59 14.30
C ALA A 513 -10.43 1.82 15.68
N ARG A 514 -11.59 2.51 15.74
CA ARG A 514 -12.28 2.78 17.00
C ARG A 514 -12.66 1.50 17.76
N THR A 515 -13.10 0.47 17.04
CA THR A 515 -13.45 -0.82 17.66
C THR A 515 -12.22 -1.51 18.22
N LEU A 516 -11.09 -1.48 17.51
CA LEU A 516 -9.82 -2.06 17.97
C LEU A 516 -9.28 -1.31 19.20
N LEU A 517 -9.26 0.02 19.18
CA LEU A 517 -8.81 0.85 20.31
C LEU A 517 -9.60 0.56 21.59
N LYS A 518 -10.94 0.47 21.47
CA LYS A 518 -11.83 0.13 22.59
C LYS A 518 -11.49 -1.24 23.21
N ASN A 519 -10.89 -2.14 22.43
CA ASN A 519 -10.46 -3.46 22.89
C ASN A 519 -8.96 -3.54 23.21
N ASN A 520 -8.32 -2.43 23.54
CA ASN A 520 -6.90 -2.34 23.94
C ASN A 520 -5.92 -2.84 22.87
N VAL A 521 -6.25 -2.70 21.58
CA VAL A 521 -5.36 -3.03 20.48
C VAL A 521 -4.57 -1.79 20.07
N LEU A 522 -3.25 -1.88 20.05
CA LEU A 522 -2.37 -0.84 19.54
C LEU A 522 -2.35 -0.90 18.01
N ILE A 523 -2.43 0.26 17.34
CA ILE A 523 -2.53 0.34 15.89
C ILE A 523 -1.29 1.02 15.31
N MET A 524 -0.70 0.42 14.29
CA MET A 524 0.22 1.04 13.36
C MET A 524 -0.53 1.37 12.08
N THR A 525 -0.19 2.47 11.39
CA THR A 525 -0.81 2.85 10.13
C THR A 525 0.18 3.49 9.17
N ASN A 526 -0.08 3.33 7.88
CA ASN A 526 0.69 3.96 6.80
C ASN A 526 -0.13 4.02 5.50
N GLY A 527 0.37 4.76 4.51
CA GLY A 527 -0.25 4.87 3.20
C GLY A 527 -1.61 5.57 3.21
N CYS A 528 -2.41 5.37 2.17
CA CYS A 528 -3.67 6.09 1.97
C CYS A 528 -4.72 5.87 3.07
N ALA A 529 -4.76 4.68 3.68
CA ALA A 529 -5.67 4.41 4.80
C ALA A 529 -5.30 5.15 6.10
N SER A 530 -4.12 5.79 6.17
CA SER A 530 -3.79 6.64 7.31
C SER A 530 -4.53 7.98 7.29
N PHE A 531 -4.91 8.51 6.12
CA PHE A 531 -5.59 9.79 6.03
C PHE A 531 -6.89 9.87 6.83
N PRO A 532 -7.83 8.91 6.75
CA PRO A 532 -9.01 8.95 7.61
C PRO A 532 -8.68 8.97 9.10
N LEU A 533 -7.63 8.27 9.53
CA LEU A 533 -7.19 8.23 10.93
C LEU A 533 -6.54 9.56 11.35
N LEU A 534 -5.75 10.17 10.47
CA LEU A 534 -5.17 11.50 10.67
C LEU A 534 -6.27 12.56 10.75
N LYS A 535 -7.17 12.62 9.74
CA LYS A 535 -8.21 13.63 9.60
C LYS A 535 -9.28 13.59 10.69
N THR A 536 -9.53 12.43 11.28
CA THR A 536 -10.50 12.27 12.38
C THR A 536 -9.88 12.37 13.78
N GLY A 537 -8.61 12.80 13.86
CA GLY A 537 -7.91 13.03 15.15
C GLY A 537 -7.47 11.77 15.87
N LEU A 538 -7.55 10.59 15.24
CA LEU A 538 -7.17 9.32 15.88
C LEU A 538 -5.65 9.14 16.02
N CYS A 539 -4.85 9.93 15.29
CA CYS A 539 -3.40 10.01 15.45
C CYS A 539 -2.95 11.14 16.38
N ASN A 540 -3.83 11.58 17.30
CA ASN A 540 -3.55 12.57 18.35
C ASN A 540 -3.57 11.90 19.72
N ALA A 541 -2.84 12.44 20.70
CA ALA A 541 -2.84 11.93 22.05
C ALA A 541 -4.23 11.97 22.73
N ASN A 542 -5.09 12.91 22.33
CA ASN A 542 -6.48 12.99 22.81
C ASN A 542 -7.29 11.75 22.43
N ALA A 543 -6.91 11.02 21.37
CA ALA A 543 -7.57 9.79 20.96
C ALA A 543 -7.43 8.64 21.98
N LEU A 544 -6.64 8.81 23.05
CA LEU A 544 -6.63 7.88 24.17
C LEU A 544 -8.00 7.74 24.84
N GLU A 545 -8.90 8.72 24.69
CA GLU A 545 -10.29 8.62 25.16
C GLU A 545 -11.08 7.46 24.51
N TYR A 546 -10.73 7.06 23.28
CA TYR A 546 -11.35 5.94 22.57
C TYR A 546 -10.78 4.57 22.96
N CYS A 547 -9.69 4.54 23.73
CA CYS A 547 -9.04 3.30 24.14
C CYS A 547 -9.78 2.63 25.32
N GLY A 548 -9.64 1.30 25.37
CA GLY A 548 -9.90 0.61 26.62
C GLY A 548 -8.91 1.04 27.71
N ASP A 549 -9.26 0.76 28.98
CA ASP A 549 -8.55 1.33 30.13
C ASP A 549 -7.07 0.94 30.16
N SER A 550 -6.74 -0.34 29.92
CA SER A 550 -5.34 -0.80 30.02
C SER A 550 -4.42 -0.21 28.95
N LEU A 551 -4.89 -0.03 27.71
CA LEU A 551 -4.09 0.64 26.67
C LEU A 551 -3.95 2.14 26.98
N ARG A 552 -5.01 2.78 27.46
CA ARG A 552 -4.99 4.19 27.87
C ARG A 552 -3.97 4.42 28.99
N GLU A 553 -4.04 3.64 30.05
CA GLU A 553 -3.12 3.73 31.22
C GLU A 553 -1.66 3.48 30.77
N PHE A 554 -1.44 2.55 29.86
CA PHE A 554 -0.10 2.26 29.36
C PHE A 554 0.50 3.42 28.56
N LEU A 555 -0.29 4.06 27.66
CA LEU A 555 0.22 5.11 26.76
C LEU A 555 0.21 6.52 27.37
N ALA A 556 -0.68 6.81 28.31
CA ALA A 556 -0.86 8.15 28.87
C ALA A 556 0.43 8.81 29.41
N PRO A 557 1.34 8.10 30.12
CA PRO A 557 2.60 8.68 30.60
C PRO A 557 3.51 9.21 29.48
N TYR A 558 3.43 8.61 28.29
CA TYR A 558 4.27 8.97 27.15
C TYR A 558 3.69 10.10 26.30
N LYS A 559 2.44 10.50 26.51
CA LYS A 559 1.73 11.57 25.78
C LYS A 559 1.76 11.36 24.25
N ILE A 560 1.60 10.13 23.82
CA ILE A 560 1.58 9.74 22.40
C ILE A 560 0.21 9.19 22.00
N PRO A 561 -0.15 9.24 20.70
CA PRO A 561 -1.40 8.71 20.21
C PRO A 561 -1.46 7.17 20.32
N PRO A 562 -2.66 6.57 20.33
CA PRO A 562 -2.84 5.12 20.29
C PRO A 562 -2.72 4.55 18.88
N ILE A 563 -2.63 5.40 17.86
CA ILE A 563 -2.38 5.03 16.45
C ILE A 563 -1.07 5.67 16.01
N TRP A 564 -0.11 4.84 15.63
CA TRP A 564 1.22 5.27 15.25
C TRP A 564 1.32 5.37 13.72
N HIS A 565 1.37 6.59 13.20
CA HIS A 565 1.58 6.83 11.79
C HIS A 565 3.06 6.60 11.43
N MET A 566 3.33 5.56 10.64
CA MET A 566 4.68 5.12 10.29
C MET A 566 5.18 5.64 8.93
N GLY A 567 4.30 6.27 8.13
CA GLY A 567 4.68 6.87 6.87
C GLY A 567 3.78 6.49 5.69
N GLU A 568 4.40 6.23 4.55
CA GLU A 568 3.73 5.89 3.30
C GLU A 568 3.53 4.38 3.09
N CYS A 569 2.98 3.95 1.94
CA CYS A 569 2.70 2.54 1.70
C CYS A 569 3.95 1.63 1.70
N LEU A 570 5.13 2.12 1.30
CA LEU A 570 6.40 1.39 1.41
C LEU A 570 6.85 1.20 2.88
N ASP A 571 6.37 2.04 3.78
CA ASP A 571 6.68 1.94 5.20
C ASP A 571 5.94 0.81 5.92
N ASN A 572 5.21 -0.04 5.18
CA ASN A 572 4.90 -1.41 5.59
C ASN A 572 6.16 -2.19 6.02
N ALA A 573 7.32 -1.84 5.47
CA ALA A 573 8.61 -2.36 5.92
C ALA A 573 8.90 -2.01 7.39
N ARG A 574 8.53 -0.81 7.85
CA ARG A 574 8.69 -0.38 9.27
C ARG A 574 7.74 -1.12 10.20
N ALA A 575 6.48 -1.32 9.78
CA ALA A 575 5.52 -2.13 10.54
C ALA A 575 6.00 -3.59 10.63
N SER A 576 6.53 -4.14 9.54
CA SER A 576 7.14 -5.48 9.51
C SER A 576 8.34 -5.59 10.46
N ALA A 577 9.22 -4.57 10.48
CA ALA A 577 10.35 -4.50 11.39
C ALA A 577 9.89 -4.43 12.88
N MET A 578 8.82 -3.70 13.17
CA MET A 578 8.23 -3.63 14.52
C MET A 578 7.69 -5.00 14.95
N PHE A 579 6.90 -5.68 14.12
CA PHE A 579 6.41 -7.02 14.41
C PHE A 579 7.55 -8.01 14.66
N ASN A 580 8.61 -7.94 13.85
CA ASN A 580 9.79 -8.80 14.01
C ASN A 580 10.55 -8.51 15.30
N ALA A 581 10.82 -7.24 15.63
CA ALA A 581 11.51 -6.87 16.85
C ALA A 581 10.75 -7.33 18.12
N LEU A 582 9.42 -7.15 18.12
CA LEU A 582 8.58 -7.60 19.23
C LEU A 582 8.50 -9.14 19.32
N SER A 583 8.50 -9.84 18.16
CA SER A 583 8.57 -11.31 18.11
C SER A 583 9.87 -11.83 18.74
N GLN A 584 11.00 -11.19 18.41
CA GLN A 584 12.30 -11.51 19.01
C GLN A 584 12.31 -11.25 20.54
N ASN A 585 11.79 -10.12 21.00
CA ASN A 585 11.71 -9.79 22.41
C ASN A 585 10.81 -10.76 23.19
N LEU A 586 9.77 -11.29 22.56
CA LEU A 586 8.86 -12.28 23.13
C LEU A 586 9.34 -13.72 22.96
N SER A 587 10.43 -13.95 22.23
CA SER A 587 10.95 -15.28 21.87
C SER A 587 9.87 -16.21 21.34
N THR A 588 8.97 -15.68 20.47
CA THR A 588 7.80 -16.38 19.95
C THR A 588 7.69 -16.15 18.44
N ASP A 589 7.37 -17.20 17.65
CA ASP A 589 7.18 -17.06 16.20
C ASP A 589 6.07 -16.03 15.92
N ILE A 590 6.34 -15.15 14.98
CA ILE A 590 5.45 -14.04 14.60
C ILE A 590 4.01 -14.49 14.26
N LYS A 591 3.84 -15.70 13.69
CA LYS A 591 2.53 -16.28 13.37
C LYS A 591 1.66 -16.60 14.59
N ASP A 592 2.30 -16.88 15.75
CA ASP A 592 1.61 -17.27 16.97
C ASP A 592 1.26 -16.06 17.85
N LEU A 593 1.85 -14.88 17.58
CA LEU A 593 1.59 -13.66 18.30
C LEU A 593 0.24 -13.01 17.96
N PRO A 594 -0.36 -12.22 18.87
CA PRO A 594 -1.63 -11.54 18.65
C PRO A 594 -1.48 -10.35 17.69
N TYR A 595 -1.05 -10.62 16.46
CA TYR A 595 -0.83 -9.65 15.40
C TYR A 595 -1.82 -9.82 14.27
N ALA A 596 -2.21 -8.70 13.64
CA ALA A 596 -3.05 -8.70 12.45
C ALA A 596 -2.63 -7.62 11.47
N PHE A 597 -2.95 -7.85 10.21
CA PHE A 597 -2.94 -6.87 9.14
C PHE A 597 -4.39 -6.57 8.76
N SER A 598 -4.76 -5.31 8.59
CA SER A 598 -6.11 -4.96 8.12
C SER A 598 -6.03 -3.90 7.04
N SER A 599 -6.72 -4.14 5.93
CA SER A 599 -6.92 -3.18 4.85
C SER A 599 -8.40 -3.15 4.49
N PRO A 600 -9.24 -2.45 5.28
CA PRO A 600 -10.68 -2.48 5.13
C PRO A 600 -11.16 -2.01 3.77
N GLU A 601 -10.53 -0.99 3.21
CA GLU A 601 -10.92 -0.32 1.97
C GLU A 601 -9.92 -0.52 0.82
N TRP A 602 -9.23 -1.66 0.77
CA TRP A 602 -8.29 -1.89 -0.33
C TRP A 602 -8.94 -1.75 -1.71
N SER A 603 -8.25 -1.18 -2.68
CA SER A 603 -8.82 -0.86 -3.99
C SER A 603 -7.91 -1.16 -5.18
N ASN A 604 -6.61 -1.30 -4.98
CA ASN A 604 -5.65 -1.48 -6.06
C ASN A 604 -4.70 -2.68 -5.83
N GLU A 605 -3.85 -2.92 -6.81
CA GLU A 605 -2.90 -4.03 -6.86
C GLU A 605 -1.97 -4.04 -5.64
N LYS A 606 -1.46 -2.88 -5.24
CA LYS A 606 -0.54 -2.73 -4.10
C LYS A 606 -1.19 -3.14 -2.78
N GLY A 607 -2.52 -2.99 -2.66
CA GLY A 607 -3.27 -3.43 -1.48
C GLY A 607 -3.28 -4.95 -1.34
N ILE A 608 -3.41 -5.68 -2.44
CA ILE A 608 -3.32 -7.16 -2.46
C ILE A 608 -1.90 -7.60 -2.11
N ASP A 609 -0.89 -6.95 -2.69
CA ASP A 609 0.52 -7.26 -2.43
C ASP A 609 0.91 -7.04 -0.97
N ALA A 610 0.48 -5.93 -0.37
CA ALA A 610 0.73 -5.65 1.04
C ALA A 610 0.10 -6.72 1.95
N ALA A 611 -1.17 -7.07 1.71
CA ALA A 611 -1.85 -8.12 2.44
C ALA A 611 -1.14 -9.48 2.30
N LEU A 612 -0.68 -9.79 1.09
CA LEU A 612 0.06 -11.02 0.80
C LEU A 612 1.41 -11.05 1.53
N GLY A 613 2.15 -9.94 1.53
CA GLY A 613 3.43 -9.83 2.23
C GLY A 613 3.31 -10.14 3.72
N PHE A 614 2.30 -9.59 4.40
CA PHE A 614 2.06 -9.90 5.82
C PHE A 614 1.55 -11.33 6.04
N ARG A 615 0.74 -11.88 5.14
CA ARG A 615 0.33 -13.29 5.21
C ARG A 615 1.52 -14.24 5.08
N LEU A 616 2.47 -13.92 4.22
CA LEU A 616 3.72 -14.69 4.08
C LEU A 616 4.58 -14.63 5.35
N LEU A 617 4.48 -13.55 6.14
CA LEU A 617 5.06 -13.46 7.48
C LEU A 617 4.29 -14.29 8.54
N GLY A 618 3.12 -14.84 8.21
CA GLY A 618 2.28 -15.58 9.15
C GLY A 618 1.24 -14.70 9.87
N ILE A 619 1.02 -13.46 9.41
CA ILE A 619 0.06 -12.53 9.96
C ILE A 619 -1.21 -12.54 9.10
N SER A 620 -2.35 -12.89 9.69
CA SER A 620 -3.63 -12.93 8.99
C SER A 620 -4.09 -11.56 8.51
N SER A 621 -4.76 -11.51 7.36
CA SER A 621 -5.27 -10.27 6.74
C SER A 621 -6.79 -10.17 6.80
N TYR A 622 -7.30 -8.93 7.02
CA TYR A 622 -8.71 -8.64 7.28
C TYR A 622 -9.20 -7.47 6.41
N HIS A 623 -10.32 -7.67 5.70
CA HIS A 623 -10.81 -6.74 4.67
C HIS A 623 -12.34 -6.57 4.73
N CYS A 624 -12.84 -5.37 4.32
CA CYS A 624 -14.29 -5.11 4.13
C CYS A 624 -14.70 -5.14 2.64
N VAL A 625 -13.78 -5.42 1.75
CA VAL A 625 -14.00 -5.48 0.30
C VAL A 625 -13.58 -6.85 -0.20
N PHE A 626 -14.41 -7.49 -1.03
CA PHE A 626 -14.05 -8.79 -1.62
C PHE A 626 -12.86 -8.68 -2.58
N ALA A 627 -11.96 -9.64 -2.50
CA ALA A 627 -11.06 -9.98 -3.61
C ALA A 627 -11.89 -10.66 -4.72
N PRO A 628 -11.50 -10.57 -5.99
CA PRO A 628 -12.26 -11.17 -7.09
C PRO A 628 -11.98 -12.68 -7.21
N VAL A 629 -12.49 -13.46 -6.23
CA VAL A 629 -12.25 -14.91 -6.12
C VAL A 629 -13.52 -15.74 -6.05
N GLN A 630 -14.69 -15.14 -5.89
CA GLN A 630 -15.97 -15.84 -5.66
C GLN A 630 -16.38 -16.78 -6.79
N GLY A 631 -15.80 -16.63 -7.97
CA GLY A 631 -16.04 -17.52 -9.11
C GLY A 631 -15.29 -18.85 -9.05
N SER A 632 -14.36 -19.03 -8.09
CA SER A 632 -13.64 -20.29 -7.85
C SER A 632 -13.68 -20.63 -6.37
N LYS A 633 -14.42 -21.66 -6.02
CA LYS A 633 -14.50 -22.17 -4.63
C LYS A 633 -13.14 -22.62 -4.12
N ASN A 634 -12.33 -23.25 -4.97
CA ASN A 634 -11.02 -23.78 -4.57
C ASN A 634 -10.03 -22.64 -4.25
N VAL A 635 -9.96 -21.59 -5.10
CA VAL A 635 -9.06 -20.46 -4.84
C VAL A 635 -9.58 -19.62 -3.68
N GLU A 636 -10.90 -19.40 -3.56
CA GLU A 636 -11.50 -18.68 -2.43
C GLU A 636 -11.18 -19.35 -1.11
N GLU A 637 -11.44 -20.66 -1.00
CA GLU A 637 -11.16 -21.44 0.21
C GLU A 637 -9.66 -21.51 0.52
N PHE A 638 -8.82 -21.66 -0.51
CA PHE A 638 -7.37 -21.63 -0.34
C PHE A 638 -6.90 -20.28 0.24
N MET A 639 -7.43 -19.17 -0.26
CA MET A 639 -7.09 -17.83 0.25
C MET A 639 -7.66 -17.62 1.66
N ALA A 640 -8.87 -18.11 1.94
CA ALA A 640 -9.53 -17.93 3.22
C ALA A 640 -8.89 -18.79 4.33
N ASN A 641 -8.74 -20.09 4.11
CA ASN A 641 -8.33 -21.04 5.15
C ASN A 641 -7.15 -21.94 4.74
N GLY A 642 -7.02 -22.27 3.45
CA GLY A 642 -6.01 -23.22 2.95
C GLY A 642 -4.56 -22.78 3.18
N THR A 643 -4.31 -21.50 3.41
CA THR A 643 -2.98 -20.98 3.75
C THR A 643 -2.65 -21.07 5.24
N LEU A 644 -3.63 -21.35 6.11
CA LEU A 644 -3.40 -21.44 7.56
C LEU A 644 -2.40 -22.55 7.93
N PRO A 645 -2.52 -23.79 7.44
CA PRO A 645 -1.59 -24.86 7.78
C PRO A 645 -0.18 -24.67 7.19
N ILE A 646 -0.02 -23.94 6.10
CA ILE A 646 1.26 -23.75 5.40
C ILE A 646 1.99 -22.46 5.77
N LEU A 647 1.25 -21.36 6.01
CA LEU A 647 1.82 -20.06 6.35
C LEU A 647 1.57 -19.65 7.81
N GLY A 648 0.59 -20.24 8.48
CA GLY A 648 0.10 -19.80 9.79
C GLY A 648 -0.82 -18.59 9.73
N SER A 649 -1.33 -18.24 8.55
CA SER A 649 -2.18 -17.06 8.30
C SER A 649 -3.35 -17.37 7.39
N LYS A 650 -4.44 -16.60 7.54
CA LYS A 650 -5.67 -16.69 6.75
C LYS A 650 -6.08 -15.31 6.22
N MET A 651 -6.99 -15.27 5.23
CA MET A 651 -7.65 -14.06 4.77
C MET A 651 -9.10 -14.05 5.25
N VAL A 652 -9.50 -12.99 5.94
CA VAL A 652 -10.86 -12.81 6.44
C VAL A 652 -11.51 -11.62 5.75
N VAL A 653 -12.68 -11.81 5.18
CA VAL A 653 -13.48 -10.73 4.62
C VAL A 653 -14.80 -10.65 5.38
N ASN A 654 -15.12 -9.45 5.86
CA ASN A 654 -16.41 -9.14 6.47
C ASN A 654 -16.82 -7.73 6.05
N LEU A 655 -17.96 -7.62 5.39
CA LEU A 655 -18.45 -6.34 4.85
C LEU A 655 -18.85 -5.33 5.94
N ASP A 656 -19.13 -5.80 7.16
CA ASP A 656 -19.34 -4.94 8.34
C ASP A 656 -18.01 -4.66 9.04
N PRO A 657 -17.54 -3.39 9.09
CA PRO A 657 -16.24 -3.04 9.67
C PRO A 657 -16.18 -3.29 11.20
N VAL A 658 -17.29 -3.17 11.91
CA VAL A 658 -17.33 -3.45 13.35
C VAL A 658 -17.22 -4.94 13.61
N ALA A 659 -17.93 -5.76 12.82
CA ALA A 659 -17.82 -7.21 12.89
C ALA A 659 -16.42 -7.69 12.47
N LEU A 660 -15.81 -7.07 11.44
CA LEU A 660 -14.43 -7.37 11.05
C LEU A 660 -13.46 -7.12 12.20
N ALA A 661 -13.56 -5.98 12.87
CA ALA A 661 -12.70 -5.66 14.03
C ALA A 661 -12.92 -6.63 15.19
N LYS A 662 -14.16 -7.08 15.44
CA LYS A 662 -14.45 -8.13 16.42
C LYS A 662 -13.81 -9.47 16.05
N ASN A 663 -13.77 -9.83 14.76
CA ASN A 663 -13.06 -11.03 14.29
C ASN A 663 -11.54 -10.93 14.59
N ILE A 664 -10.93 -9.75 14.36
CA ILE A 664 -9.53 -9.50 14.70
C ILE A 664 -9.29 -9.71 16.21
N VAL A 665 -10.14 -9.10 17.05
CA VAL A 665 -10.05 -9.22 18.52
C VAL A 665 -10.20 -10.68 18.97
N ALA A 666 -11.15 -11.41 18.40
CA ALA A 666 -11.36 -12.82 18.72
C ALA A 666 -10.15 -13.69 18.36
N ASP A 667 -9.57 -13.49 17.18
CA ASP A 667 -8.36 -14.20 16.75
C ASP A 667 -7.15 -13.85 17.64
N MET A 668 -7.01 -12.60 18.07
CA MET A 668 -5.98 -12.19 19.03
C MET A 668 -6.13 -12.89 20.37
N LYS A 669 -7.35 -12.91 20.91
CA LYS A 669 -7.64 -13.61 22.18
C LYS A 669 -7.33 -15.10 22.09
N ALA A 670 -7.74 -15.77 21.01
CA ALA A 670 -7.45 -17.17 20.80
C ALA A 670 -5.93 -17.47 20.72
N LYS A 671 -5.15 -16.57 20.10
CA LYS A 671 -3.68 -16.70 20.09
C LYS A 671 -3.08 -16.49 21.49
N ARG A 672 -3.59 -15.54 22.27
CA ARG A 672 -3.15 -15.30 23.66
C ARG A 672 -3.43 -16.51 24.56
N GLU A 673 -4.63 -17.12 24.43
CA GLU A 673 -4.96 -18.35 25.17
C GLU A 673 -3.98 -19.49 24.86
N LYS A 674 -3.63 -19.70 23.59
CA LYS A 674 -2.64 -20.71 23.17
C LYS A 674 -1.25 -20.46 23.77
N LEU A 675 -0.89 -19.19 24.00
CA LEU A 675 0.37 -18.79 24.65
C LEU A 675 0.29 -18.83 26.17
N GLY A 676 -0.86 -19.13 26.77
CA GLY A 676 -1.08 -19.05 28.21
C GLY A 676 -1.08 -17.62 28.76
N TRP A 677 -1.34 -16.63 27.94
CA TRP A 677 -1.39 -15.22 28.33
C TRP A 677 -2.80 -14.79 28.69
N ARG A 678 -2.91 -13.84 29.62
CA ARG A 678 -4.21 -13.26 29.98
C ARG A 678 -4.88 -12.63 28.74
N ALA A 679 -6.16 -13.01 28.49
CA ALA A 679 -6.94 -12.57 27.32
C ALA A 679 -7.59 -11.20 27.55
#